data_1e38f7cb4daef0ac9f2a0dd8a7575bf0
#
_entry.id   1e38f7cb4daef0ac9f2a0dd8a7575bf0
#
_cell.length_a   1.000
_cell.length_b   1.000
_cell.length_c   1.000
_cell.angle_alpha   90.00
_cell.angle_beta   90.00
_cell.angle_gamma   90.00
#
_symmetry.space_group_name_H-M   'P 1'
#
loop_
_entity.id
_entity.type
_entity.pdbx_description
1 polymer ?
#
loop_
_entity_poly.entity_id
_entity_poly.type
_entity_poly.pdbx_seq_one_letter_code
_entity_poly.pdbx_strand_id
1 'polypeptide(L)'
;MAKKKKIEKHTHTKIVKPKTAPIPNWHIPLILIVTFIIYIPALSAGFVNWDDPDYVGENSYLIRDLSRLPELFTTPVQGNYHPLTMFSLALNFAISGDNEWSYHLFNLLLHLVNCYLVYRLAFLLSKNNSLIALVTSLLFAIHPLHVESVAWISERKDVLYALFFIAGNITYTKYIDTSSKKQYWLTLLFVILSLMSKPAAVIFPVSLFCIDILRRRQFSLKLITEKIPFFIPAIIMGLLTINAQKTVGATGEEYFGLAKNILFGCYGIMMYFVKMIIPYKLSAFYPFPPLNENLSPVYYVAPVFTLLLAAVTYFTWKKYRFAAFGIAFYIVNLSLVLQIFSVGSAVIAERYTYVPYIGLFFIAGCLLDRFAKGNMTKAYAVLIPVTLIFSVISFFQTKTWKSGETLWDNVIKNQPCSRAYSARATLFRRDANKLRNEADLDKNAKREQQANLKYAEANKNYQKAIDYYTEAVKLNAIDHESYNNRANIYMDQNKFANAIVDYKQALVVKPNYYVALDNMGALYARRGMYDSALYYFTKVLEQKSDYKPTYSNRAITFMSLKRYEEAIKDWQRFLSYQPNDPDVTNTIGECYRMMGNNQEAVRYITTAIQIEPQAVYFLNRSYAYKNLNNIESARNDALTAKKAGIQLNAEYAASLGIQ
;
A
#
# COMPACT_ATOMS: atom_id res chain seq x y z
N MET A 1 -0.19 2.89 -87.31
CA MET A 1 0.87 2.36 -86.43
C MET A 1 0.41 2.35 -84.98
N ALA A 2 0.00 1.22 -84.47
CA ALA A 2 -0.57 1.03 -83.13
C ALA A 2 0.51 0.43 -82.21
N LYS A 3 0.94 1.19 -81.15
CA LYS A 3 1.84 0.69 -80.11
C LYS A 3 1.06 -0.16 -79.09
N LYS A 4 1.30 -1.48 -79.06
CA LYS A 4 0.87 -2.40 -78.01
C LYS A 4 1.55 -2.04 -76.70
N LYS A 5 0.76 -1.70 -75.63
CA LYS A 5 1.18 -1.65 -74.23
C LYS A 5 1.31 -3.09 -73.72
N LYS A 6 2.55 -3.44 -73.27
CA LYS A 6 2.84 -4.66 -72.53
C LYS A 6 2.31 -4.51 -71.11
N ILE A 7 1.38 -5.38 -70.73
CA ILE A 7 0.89 -5.54 -69.37
C ILE A 7 1.93 -6.40 -68.62
N GLU A 8 2.64 -5.80 -67.67
CA GLU A 8 3.52 -6.53 -66.75
C GLU A 8 2.64 -7.28 -65.72
N LYS A 9 2.73 -8.61 -65.80
CA LYS A 9 2.18 -9.48 -64.77
C LYS A 9 2.94 -9.29 -63.45
N HIS A 10 2.30 -8.69 -62.45
CA HIS A 10 2.79 -8.73 -61.07
C HIS A 10 2.86 -10.18 -60.59
N THR A 11 4.02 -10.75 -60.54
CA THR A 11 4.34 -11.99 -59.87
C THR A 11 4.09 -11.84 -58.36
N HIS A 12 3.06 -12.49 -57.84
CA HIS A 12 2.87 -12.67 -56.41
C HIS A 12 4.07 -13.45 -55.85
N THR A 13 5.04 -12.72 -55.31
CA THR A 13 6.09 -13.30 -54.47
C THR A 13 5.41 -13.95 -53.28
N LYS A 14 5.38 -15.28 -53.21
CA LYS A 14 5.00 -16.04 -52.02
C LYS A 14 5.84 -15.54 -50.84
N ILE A 15 5.19 -14.90 -49.86
CA ILE A 15 5.82 -14.56 -48.59
C ILE A 15 6.21 -15.88 -47.91
N VAL A 16 7.49 -16.23 -48.05
CA VAL A 16 8.09 -17.34 -47.29
C VAL A 16 8.01 -16.96 -45.83
N LYS A 17 7.10 -17.58 -45.10
CA LYS A 17 7.08 -17.46 -43.64
C LYS A 17 8.45 -17.86 -43.10
N PRO A 18 9.20 -17.00 -42.37
CA PRO A 18 10.46 -17.40 -41.78
C PRO A 18 10.20 -18.62 -40.90
N LYS A 19 10.97 -19.72 -41.11
CA LYS A 19 10.97 -20.87 -40.20
C LYS A 19 11.30 -20.34 -38.83
N THR A 20 10.32 -20.37 -37.93
CA THR A 20 10.54 -20.01 -36.53
C THR A 20 11.49 -21.05 -35.94
N ALA A 21 12.69 -20.63 -35.54
CA ALA A 21 13.54 -21.51 -34.76
C ALA A 21 12.75 -21.93 -33.50
N PRO A 22 12.69 -23.22 -33.18
CA PRO A 22 11.97 -23.64 -31.99
C PRO A 22 12.58 -23.01 -30.73
N ILE A 23 11.72 -22.58 -29.82
CA ILE A 23 12.16 -22.12 -28.48
C ILE A 23 12.84 -23.31 -27.82
N PRO A 24 14.11 -23.20 -27.34
CA PRO A 24 14.73 -24.28 -26.58
C PRO A 24 13.88 -24.63 -25.37
N ASN A 25 13.50 -25.89 -25.23
CA ASN A 25 12.54 -26.36 -24.23
C ASN A 25 12.96 -26.06 -22.77
N TRP A 26 14.22 -25.80 -22.50
CA TRP A 26 14.74 -25.54 -21.18
C TRP A 26 14.73 -24.05 -20.74
N HIS A 27 14.54 -23.09 -21.66
CA HIS A 27 14.58 -21.66 -21.30
C HIS A 27 13.51 -21.28 -20.28
N ILE A 28 12.26 -21.64 -20.55
CA ILE A 28 11.13 -21.30 -19.67
C ILE A 28 11.21 -22.02 -18.34
N PRO A 29 11.41 -23.38 -18.27
CA PRO A 29 11.60 -24.06 -17.01
C PRO A 29 12.74 -23.48 -16.17
N LEU A 30 13.89 -23.15 -16.77
CA LEU A 30 15.01 -22.54 -16.06
C LEU A 30 14.60 -21.21 -15.39
N ILE A 31 13.99 -20.30 -16.16
CA ILE A 31 13.54 -19.00 -15.63
C ILE A 31 12.60 -19.21 -14.45
N LEU A 32 11.59 -20.07 -14.60
CA LEU A 32 10.57 -20.28 -13.56
C LEU A 32 11.16 -20.94 -12.31
N ILE A 33 12.04 -21.93 -12.45
CA ILE A 33 12.67 -22.63 -11.31
C ILE A 33 13.60 -21.67 -10.56
N VAL A 34 14.46 -20.93 -11.25
CA VAL A 34 15.38 -19.97 -10.61
C VAL A 34 14.59 -18.88 -9.89
N THR A 35 13.55 -18.36 -10.53
CA THR A 35 12.66 -17.36 -9.91
C THR A 35 12.00 -17.91 -8.65
N PHE A 36 11.42 -19.08 -8.73
CA PHE A 36 10.75 -19.71 -7.58
C PHE A 36 11.71 -19.87 -6.39
N ILE A 37 12.93 -20.37 -6.63
CA ILE A 37 13.96 -20.55 -5.58
C ILE A 37 14.32 -19.22 -4.90
N ILE A 38 14.47 -18.13 -5.67
CA ILE A 38 14.81 -16.81 -5.14
C ILE A 38 13.74 -16.29 -4.20
N TYR A 39 12.46 -16.54 -4.50
CA TYR A 39 11.33 -16.01 -3.75
C TYR A 39 10.78 -16.98 -2.68
N ILE A 40 11.34 -18.18 -2.49
CA ILE A 40 10.95 -19.08 -1.39
C ILE A 40 10.90 -18.37 -0.03
N PRO A 41 11.86 -17.49 0.35
CA PRO A 41 11.79 -16.82 1.65
C PRO A 41 10.55 -15.93 1.84
N ALA A 42 9.94 -15.42 0.77
CA ALA A 42 8.71 -14.64 0.86
C ALA A 42 7.52 -15.47 1.36
N LEU A 43 7.50 -16.79 1.06
CA LEU A 43 6.40 -17.67 1.47
C LEU A 43 6.29 -17.86 2.99
N SER A 44 7.32 -17.51 3.76
CA SER A 44 7.34 -17.52 5.22
C SER A 44 7.33 -16.12 5.83
N ALA A 45 7.05 -15.10 5.03
CA ALA A 45 6.97 -13.72 5.48
C ALA A 45 5.57 -13.40 6.02
N GLY A 46 5.50 -12.47 6.98
CA GLY A 46 4.27 -11.92 7.51
C GLY A 46 3.88 -10.59 6.86
N PHE A 47 2.76 -10.03 7.31
CA PHE A 47 2.35 -8.67 6.94
C PHE A 47 3.35 -7.64 7.49
N VAL A 48 3.66 -6.63 6.70
CA VAL A 48 4.52 -5.52 7.14
C VAL A 48 3.67 -4.33 7.58
N ASN A 49 4.13 -3.61 8.62
CA ASN A 49 3.43 -2.45 9.17
C ASN A 49 3.63 -1.19 8.31
N TRP A 50 3.27 -1.29 7.06
CA TRP A 50 3.24 -0.17 6.11
C TRP A 50 1.82 -0.08 5.54
N ASP A 51 1.61 -0.47 4.26
CA ASP A 51 0.28 -0.44 3.64
C ASP A 51 -0.56 -1.71 3.94
N ASP A 52 0.07 -2.84 4.35
CA ASP A 52 -0.64 -4.12 4.51
C ASP A 52 -1.82 -4.06 5.48
N PRO A 53 -1.76 -3.32 6.63
CA PRO A 53 -2.92 -3.19 7.51
C PRO A 53 -4.18 -2.64 6.84
N ASP A 54 -4.01 -1.74 5.87
CA ASP A 54 -5.12 -1.07 5.17
C ASP A 54 -5.59 -1.85 3.94
N TYR A 55 -4.73 -2.66 3.33
CA TYR A 55 -5.05 -3.48 2.16
C TYR A 55 -5.62 -4.84 2.51
N VAL A 56 -5.06 -5.50 3.53
CA VAL A 56 -5.37 -6.90 3.87
C VAL A 56 -5.57 -7.13 5.37
N GLY A 57 -5.19 -6.17 6.23
CA GLY A 57 -5.32 -6.26 7.68
C GLY A 57 -6.74 -6.03 8.20
N GLU A 58 -6.86 -5.88 9.51
CA GLU A 58 -8.15 -5.66 10.20
C GLU A 58 -8.88 -4.39 9.75
N ASN A 59 -8.13 -3.37 9.27
CA ASN A 59 -8.71 -2.13 8.73
C ASN A 59 -9.37 -2.32 7.36
N SER A 60 -9.11 -3.43 6.67
CA SER A 60 -9.59 -3.68 5.31
C SER A 60 -10.95 -4.41 5.30
N TYR A 61 -12.00 -3.77 5.80
CA TYR A 61 -13.35 -4.34 5.80
C TYR A 61 -13.87 -4.71 4.40
N LEU A 62 -13.38 -4.03 3.35
CA LEU A 62 -13.82 -4.23 1.97
C LEU A 62 -13.48 -5.61 1.41
N ILE A 63 -12.38 -6.22 1.84
CA ILE A 63 -11.97 -7.54 1.33
C ILE A 63 -12.52 -8.69 2.18
N ARG A 64 -12.99 -8.41 3.39
CA ARG A 64 -13.41 -9.41 4.39
C ARG A 64 -14.87 -9.88 4.20
N ASP A 65 -15.65 -9.12 3.45
CA ASP A 65 -17.04 -9.40 3.18
C ASP A 65 -17.35 -9.34 1.69
N LEU A 66 -17.54 -10.51 1.07
CA LEU A 66 -17.82 -10.62 -0.37
C LEU A 66 -19.18 -9.99 -0.76
N SER A 67 -20.10 -9.75 0.18
CA SER A 67 -21.35 -9.03 -0.11
C SER A 67 -21.08 -7.56 -0.50
N ARG A 68 -19.91 -7.04 -0.15
CA ARG A 68 -19.46 -5.67 -0.44
C ARG A 68 -18.64 -5.56 -1.74
N LEU A 69 -18.59 -6.60 -2.56
CA LEU A 69 -17.87 -6.56 -3.86
C LEU A 69 -18.20 -5.33 -4.73
N PRO A 70 -19.46 -4.83 -4.82
CA PRO A 70 -19.74 -3.61 -5.56
C PRO A 70 -19.01 -2.38 -5.02
N GLU A 71 -18.78 -2.31 -3.71
CA GLU A 71 -18.07 -1.19 -3.07
C GLU A 71 -16.59 -1.13 -3.47
N LEU A 72 -15.97 -2.26 -3.83
CA LEU A 72 -14.58 -2.28 -4.35
C LEU A 72 -14.42 -1.45 -5.63
N PHE A 73 -15.49 -1.30 -6.40
CA PHE A 73 -15.49 -0.53 -7.65
C PHE A 73 -15.84 0.95 -7.47
N THR A 74 -16.18 1.37 -6.24
CA THR A 74 -16.57 2.74 -5.93
C THR A 74 -15.71 3.40 -4.87
N THR A 75 -15.00 2.62 -4.05
CA THR A 75 -14.25 3.10 -2.89
C THR A 75 -12.74 3.08 -3.16
N PRO A 76 -12.05 4.24 -3.14
CA PRO A 76 -10.60 4.29 -3.16
C PRO A 76 -10.00 3.75 -1.85
N VAL A 77 -8.84 3.09 -1.94
CA VAL A 77 -8.07 2.64 -0.78
C VAL A 77 -6.74 3.36 -0.75
N GLN A 78 -6.40 4.00 0.37
CA GLN A 78 -5.16 4.78 0.52
C GLN A 78 -4.94 5.82 -0.61
N GLY A 79 -6.02 6.50 -1.04
CA GLY A 79 -5.96 7.45 -2.13
C GLY A 79 -5.73 6.87 -3.52
N ASN A 80 -5.79 5.54 -3.66
CA ASN A 80 -5.63 4.84 -4.92
C ASN A 80 -6.95 4.20 -5.37
N TYR A 81 -7.27 4.34 -6.65
CA TYR A 81 -8.39 3.64 -7.27
C TYR A 81 -7.87 2.47 -8.10
N HIS A 82 -7.99 1.24 -7.57
CA HIS A 82 -7.47 0.01 -8.18
C HIS A 82 -8.37 -1.21 -7.86
N PRO A 83 -9.62 -1.17 -8.34
CA PRO A 83 -10.65 -2.13 -7.94
C PRO A 83 -10.29 -3.59 -8.24
N LEU A 84 -9.58 -3.86 -9.34
CA LEU A 84 -9.21 -5.23 -9.70
C LEU A 84 -8.15 -5.82 -8.75
N THR A 85 -7.25 -4.99 -8.23
CA THR A 85 -6.31 -5.42 -7.18
C THR A 85 -7.05 -5.75 -5.90
N MET A 86 -7.97 -4.88 -5.43
CA MET A 86 -8.77 -5.14 -4.24
C MET A 86 -9.64 -6.39 -4.41
N PHE A 87 -10.25 -6.58 -5.59
CA PHE A 87 -10.99 -7.81 -5.92
C PHE A 87 -10.09 -9.06 -5.82
N SER A 88 -8.85 -9.00 -6.32
CA SER A 88 -7.91 -10.12 -6.22
C SER A 88 -7.51 -10.44 -4.79
N LEU A 89 -7.42 -9.43 -3.90
CA LEU A 89 -7.16 -9.60 -2.48
C LEU A 89 -8.39 -10.15 -1.75
N ALA A 90 -9.61 -9.71 -2.11
CA ALA A 90 -10.85 -10.25 -1.57
C ALA A 90 -11.04 -11.75 -1.92
N LEU A 91 -10.71 -12.15 -3.15
CA LEU A 91 -10.68 -13.57 -3.52
C LEU A 91 -9.64 -14.36 -2.72
N ASN A 92 -8.46 -13.79 -2.52
CA ASN A 92 -7.42 -14.42 -1.71
C ASN A 92 -7.90 -14.60 -0.25
N PHE A 93 -8.52 -13.57 0.34
CA PHE A 93 -9.12 -13.65 1.67
C PHE A 93 -10.22 -14.71 1.75
N ALA A 94 -11.13 -14.78 0.77
CA ALA A 94 -12.20 -15.77 0.73
C ALA A 94 -11.69 -17.22 0.68
N ILE A 95 -10.51 -17.45 0.09
CA ILE A 95 -9.90 -18.79 -0.01
C ILE A 95 -9.13 -19.17 1.25
N SER A 96 -8.44 -18.23 1.87
CA SER A 96 -7.42 -18.53 2.91
C SER A 96 -7.49 -17.67 4.16
N GLY A 97 -8.46 -16.75 4.28
CA GLY A 97 -8.56 -15.82 5.39
C GLY A 97 -7.30 -14.97 5.53
N ASP A 98 -6.84 -14.79 6.75
CA ASP A 98 -5.62 -14.01 7.09
C ASP A 98 -4.32 -14.82 6.94
N ASN A 99 -4.32 -15.92 6.20
CA ASN A 99 -3.13 -16.75 6.02
C ASN A 99 -2.11 -16.10 5.08
N GLU A 100 -1.11 -15.46 5.64
CA GLU A 100 -0.11 -14.62 4.98
C GLU A 100 0.61 -15.32 3.80
N TRP A 101 0.94 -16.60 3.98
CA TRP A 101 1.66 -17.35 2.96
C TRP A 101 0.91 -17.42 1.62
N SER A 102 -0.40 -17.46 1.66
CA SER A 102 -1.22 -17.55 0.46
C SER A 102 -1.15 -16.27 -0.39
N TYR A 103 -1.08 -15.11 0.26
CA TYR A 103 -0.93 -13.82 -0.43
C TYR A 103 0.43 -13.72 -1.11
N HIS A 104 1.50 -14.13 -0.44
CA HIS A 104 2.83 -14.18 -1.03
C HIS A 104 2.92 -15.18 -2.19
N LEU A 105 2.32 -16.37 -2.03
CA LEU A 105 2.26 -17.35 -3.12
C LEU A 105 1.56 -16.78 -4.35
N PHE A 106 0.44 -16.08 -4.16
CA PHE A 106 -0.31 -15.52 -5.27
C PHE A 106 0.49 -14.42 -6.01
N ASN A 107 1.21 -13.56 -5.27
CA ASN A 107 2.14 -12.59 -5.87
C ASN A 107 3.24 -13.28 -6.66
N LEU A 108 3.83 -14.33 -6.09
CA LEU A 108 4.87 -15.13 -6.77
C LEU A 108 4.34 -15.79 -8.04
N LEU A 109 3.16 -16.38 -8.01
CA LEU A 109 2.55 -16.99 -9.21
C LEU A 109 2.31 -15.94 -10.31
N LEU A 110 1.82 -14.75 -9.96
CA LEU A 110 1.69 -13.64 -10.91
C LEU A 110 3.05 -13.25 -11.50
N HIS A 111 4.09 -13.17 -10.66
CA HIS A 111 5.44 -12.86 -11.14
C HIS A 111 5.98 -13.93 -12.09
N LEU A 112 5.79 -15.21 -11.80
CA LEU A 112 6.17 -16.31 -12.68
C LEU A 112 5.47 -16.20 -14.05
N VAL A 113 4.17 -15.88 -14.06
CA VAL A 113 3.43 -15.64 -15.30
C VAL A 113 3.99 -14.41 -16.03
N ASN A 114 4.32 -13.33 -15.31
CA ASN A 114 4.94 -12.14 -15.90
C ASN A 114 6.29 -12.47 -16.53
N CYS A 115 7.14 -13.28 -15.90
CA CYS A 115 8.39 -13.74 -16.48
C CYS A 115 8.18 -14.47 -17.81
N TYR A 116 7.20 -15.38 -17.85
CA TYR A 116 6.81 -16.05 -19.10
C TYR A 116 6.34 -15.04 -20.16
N LEU A 117 5.50 -14.09 -19.81
CA LEU A 117 5.01 -13.07 -20.73
C LEU A 117 6.11 -12.13 -21.22
N VAL A 118 7.07 -11.75 -20.37
CA VAL A 118 8.26 -10.99 -20.78
C VAL A 118 9.10 -11.78 -21.79
N TYR A 119 9.28 -13.08 -21.56
CA TYR A 119 9.95 -13.94 -22.53
C TYR A 119 9.22 -13.89 -23.90
N ARG A 120 7.89 -14.07 -23.88
CA ARG A 120 7.08 -14.04 -25.11
C ARG A 120 7.10 -12.69 -25.80
N LEU A 121 7.06 -11.59 -25.04
CA LEU A 121 7.16 -10.24 -25.57
C LEU A 121 8.53 -10.00 -26.23
N ALA A 122 9.62 -10.27 -25.52
CA ALA A 122 10.96 -10.10 -26.02
C ALA A 122 11.26 -10.97 -27.25
N PHE A 123 10.74 -12.21 -27.26
CA PHE A 123 10.83 -13.11 -28.42
C PHE A 123 10.14 -12.52 -29.65
N LEU A 124 8.92 -11.98 -29.49
CA LEU A 124 8.22 -11.30 -30.57
C LEU A 124 8.93 -10.03 -31.03
N LEU A 125 9.35 -9.17 -30.10
CA LEU A 125 10.03 -7.91 -30.41
C LEU A 125 11.35 -8.12 -31.14
N SER A 126 12.11 -9.16 -30.79
CA SER A 126 13.38 -9.54 -31.42
C SER A 126 13.24 -10.36 -32.71
N LYS A 127 12.03 -10.53 -33.24
CA LYS A 127 11.76 -11.37 -34.42
C LYS A 127 12.19 -12.83 -34.23
N ASN A 128 11.78 -13.40 -33.09
CA ASN A 128 11.99 -14.79 -32.69
C ASN A 128 13.43 -15.15 -32.31
N ASN A 129 14.20 -14.21 -31.77
CA ASN A 129 15.51 -14.51 -31.19
C ASN A 129 15.36 -15.02 -29.74
N SER A 130 15.66 -16.31 -29.52
CA SER A 130 15.49 -16.98 -28.22
C SER A 130 16.53 -16.54 -27.18
N LEU A 131 17.73 -16.14 -27.57
CA LEU A 131 18.76 -15.62 -26.65
C LEU A 131 18.33 -14.26 -26.07
N ILE A 132 17.87 -13.35 -26.92
CA ILE A 132 17.36 -12.04 -26.47
C ILE A 132 16.18 -12.22 -25.51
N ALA A 133 15.27 -13.15 -25.84
CA ALA A 133 14.14 -13.47 -24.99
C ALA A 133 14.57 -14.04 -23.63
N LEU A 134 15.53 -14.98 -23.62
CA LEU A 134 16.08 -15.57 -22.41
C LEU A 134 16.70 -14.49 -21.51
N VAL A 135 17.61 -13.67 -22.05
CA VAL A 135 18.30 -12.63 -21.28
C VAL A 135 17.31 -11.63 -20.69
N THR A 136 16.37 -11.13 -21.51
CA THR A 136 15.39 -10.13 -21.08
C THR A 136 14.53 -10.68 -19.95
N SER A 137 14.01 -11.90 -20.09
CA SER A 137 13.13 -12.52 -19.11
C SER A 137 13.88 -12.97 -17.86
N LEU A 138 15.08 -13.51 -17.99
CA LEU A 138 15.87 -13.94 -16.85
C LEU A 138 16.28 -12.76 -15.98
N LEU A 139 16.79 -11.66 -16.59
CA LEU A 139 17.10 -10.44 -15.86
C LEU A 139 15.86 -9.85 -15.18
N PHE A 140 14.69 -9.83 -15.85
CA PHE A 140 13.44 -9.41 -15.26
C PHE A 140 13.06 -10.28 -14.03
N ALA A 141 13.25 -11.58 -14.13
CA ALA A 141 12.88 -12.55 -13.12
C ALA A 141 13.72 -12.42 -11.82
N ILE A 142 15.03 -12.16 -12.00
CA ILE A 142 16.00 -12.24 -10.90
C ILE A 142 16.50 -10.89 -10.39
N HIS A 143 16.09 -9.76 -10.98
CA HIS A 143 16.67 -8.47 -10.64
C HIS A 143 16.30 -8.03 -9.22
N PRO A 144 17.27 -7.63 -8.37
CA PRO A 144 17.00 -7.30 -6.97
C PRO A 144 16.00 -6.18 -6.73
N LEU A 145 15.89 -5.20 -7.64
CA LEU A 145 14.92 -4.12 -7.53
C LEU A 145 13.45 -4.57 -7.80
N HIS A 146 13.24 -5.78 -8.29
CA HIS A 146 11.88 -6.33 -8.46
C HIS A 146 11.37 -7.05 -7.21
N VAL A 147 12.24 -7.27 -6.21
CA VAL A 147 11.87 -7.96 -4.97
C VAL A 147 10.75 -7.23 -4.23
N GLU A 148 10.79 -5.91 -4.13
CA GLU A 148 9.74 -5.11 -3.50
C GLU A 148 8.37 -5.38 -4.11
N SER A 149 8.24 -5.37 -5.44
CA SER A 149 6.97 -5.61 -6.15
C SER A 149 6.41 -7.03 -5.95
N VAL A 150 7.24 -8.02 -5.64
CA VAL A 150 6.84 -9.43 -5.51
C VAL A 150 6.65 -9.85 -4.06
N ALA A 151 7.61 -9.48 -3.18
CA ALA A 151 7.63 -9.90 -1.80
C ALA A 151 6.66 -9.11 -0.92
N TRP A 152 6.35 -7.84 -1.25
CA TRP A 152 5.40 -7.04 -0.51
C TRP A 152 3.96 -7.34 -0.95
N ILE A 153 3.10 -7.71 -0.01
CA ILE A 153 1.72 -8.13 -0.30
C ILE A 153 0.91 -6.99 -0.92
N SER A 154 0.99 -5.78 -0.38
CA SER A 154 0.26 -4.60 -0.90
C SER A 154 0.70 -4.21 -2.32
N GLU A 155 1.89 -4.63 -2.79
CA GLU A 155 2.31 -4.44 -4.18
C GLU A 155 1.77 -5.52 -5.13
N ARG A 156 0.74 -6.28 -4.71
CA ARG A 156 -0.13 -7.06 -5.62
C ARG A 156 -0.51 -6.25 -6.86
N LYS A 157 -0.74 -4.95 -6.65
CA LYS A 157 -1.05 -3.99 -7.70
C LYS A 157 0.03 -3.94 -8.78
N ASP A 158 1.32 -4.13 -8.44
CA ASP A 158 2.43 -4.09 -9.40
C ASP A 158 2.47 -5.33 -10.28
N VAL A 159 2.44 -6.50 -9.68
CA VAL A 159 2.50 -7.75 -10.44
C VAL A 159 1.23 -7.99 -11.26
N LEU A 160 0.07 -7.50 -10.80
CA LEU A 160 -1.21 -7.64 -11.49
C LEU A 160 -1.34 -6.67 -12.67
N TYR A 161 -0.99 -5.37 -12.49
CA TYR A 161 -1.05 -4.46 -13.62
C TYR A 161 -0.03 -4.84 -14.71
N ALA A 162 1.17 -5.29 -14.32
CA ALA A 162 2.19 -5.73 -15.25
C ALA A 162 1.76 -6.93 -16.08
N LEU A 163 1.00 -7.87 -15.49
CA LEU A 163 0.41 -9.00 -16.22
C LEU A 163 -0.38 -8.51 -17.45
N PHE A 164 -1.31 -7.61 -17.23
CA PHE A 164 -2.15 -7.07 -18.30
C PHE A 164 -1.39 -6.11 -19.21
N PHE A 165 -0.47 -5.33 -18.65
CA PHE A 165 0.39 -4.43 -19.42
C PHE A 165 1.25 -5.21 -20.44
N ILE A 166 1.92 -6.27 -20.01
CA ILE A 166 2.77 -7.10 -20.88
C ILE A 166 1.92 -7.86 -21.89
N ALA A 167 0.79 -8.45 -21.45
CA ALA A 167 -0.14 -9.14 -22.35
C ALA A 167 -0.69 -8.20 -23.44
N GLY A 168 -1.02 -6.96 -23.08
CA GLY A 168 -1.46 -5.95 -24.04
C GLY A 168 -0.36 -5.53 -25.02
N ASN A 169 0.89 -5.41 -24.57
CA ASN A 169 2.03 -5.16 -25.46
C ASN A 169 2.26 -6.33 -26.45
N ILE A 170 2.04 -7.57 -26.01
CA ILE A 170 2.09 -8.77 -26.89
C ILE A 170 0.98 -8.71 -27.95
N THR A 171 -0.26 -8.44 -27.53
CA THR A 171 -1.39 -8.37 -28.46
C THR A 171 -1.25 -7.20 -29.42
N TYR A 172 -0.78 -6.04 -28.94
CA TYR A 172 -0.50 -4.89 -29.80
C TYR A 172 0.61 -5.20 -30.84
N THR A 173 1.69 -5.85 -30.43
CA THR A 173 2.75 -6.31 -31.37
C THR A 173 2.19 -7.24 -32.42
N LYS A 174 1.34 -8.22 -32.02
CA LYS A 174 0.68 -9.10 -32.98
C LYS A 174 -0.29 -8.36 -33.90
N TYR A 175 -1.01 -7.34 -33.37
CA TYR A 175 -1.86 -6.49 -34.20
C TYR A 175 -1.06 -5.79 -35.30
N ILE A 176 0.08 -5.20 -34.96
CA ILE A 176 0.96 -4.57 -35.95
C ILE A 176 1.42 -5.58 -37.00
N ASP A 177 1.85 -6.78 -36.57
CA ASP A 177 2.44 -7.78 -37.44
C ASP A 177 1.40 -8.50 -38.33
N THR A 178 0.10 -8.57 -37.92
CA THR A 178 -0.95 -9.33 -38.61
C THR A 178 -2.16 -8.52 -39.07
N SER A 179 -2.29 -7.25 -38.66
CA SER A 179 -3.46 -6.39 -38.89
C SER A 179 -4.78 -6.98 -38.33
N SER A 180 -4.71 -7.88 -37.36
CA SER A 180 -5.87 -8.59 -36.79
C SER A 180 -6.68 -7.68 -35.85
N LYS A 181 -7.94 -7.40 -36.21
CA LYS A 181 -8.88 -6.64 -35.34
C LYS A 181 -9.07 -7.31 -33.97
N LYS A 182 -9.04 -8.67 -33.91
CA LYS A 182 -9.11 -9.39 -32.62
C LYS A 182 -7.97 -8.98 -31.69
N GLN A 183 -6.74 -8.89 -32.21
CA GLN A 183 -5.58 -8.50 -31.39
C GLN A 183 -5.69 -7.04 -30.93
N TYR A 184 -6.24 -6.16 -31.74
CA TYR A 184 -6.51 -4.77 -31.37
C TYR A 184 -7.49 -4.66 -30.18
N TRP A 185 -8.62 -5.33 -30.24
CA TRP A 185 -9.63 -5.31 -29.17
C TRP A 185 -9.14 -6.01 -27.90
N LEU A 186 -8.34 -7.08 -28.04
CA LEU A 186 -7.67 -7.70 -26.89
C LEU A 186 -6.67 -6.72 -26.25
N THR A 187 -5.98 -5.89 -27.03
CA THR A 187 -5.11 -4.84 -26.48
C THR A 187 -5.92 -3.86 -25.66
N LEU A 188 -7.07 -3.39 -26.17
CA LEU A 188 -7.94 -2.47 -25.42
C LEU A 188 -8.43 -3.10 -24.10
N LEU A 189 -8.84 -4.35 -24.13
CA LEU A 189 -9.24 -5.08 -22.93
C LEU A 189 -8.10 -5.11 -21.90
N PHE A 190 -6.87 -5.43 -22.32
CA PHE A 190 -5.72 -5.46 -21.41
C PHE A 190 -5.31 -4.08 -20.93
N VAL A 191 -5.47 -3.02 -21.70
CA VAL A 191 -5.31 -1.63 -21.24
C VAL A 191 -6.28 -1.35 -20.08
N ILE A 192 -7.57 -1.66 -20.24
CA ILE A 192 -8.59 -1.45 -19.21
C ILE A 192 -8.27 -2.27 -17.95
N LEU A 193 -7.96 -3.56 -18.07
CA LEU A 193 -7.62 -4.40 -16.92
C LEU A 193 -6.35 -3.94 -16.20
N SER A 194 -5.35 -3.46 -16.95
CA SER A 194 -4.14 -2.87 -16.38
C SER A 194 -4.44 -1.61 -15.57
N LEU A 195 -5.27 -0.70 -16.12
CA LEU A 195 -5.73 0.52 -15.46
C LEU A 195 -6.52 0.24 -14.17
N MET A 196 -7.40 -0.75 -14.18
CA MET A 196 -8.15 -1.19 -13.00
C MET A 196 -7.27 -1.86 -11.94
N SER A 197 -6.06 -2.29 -12.29
CA SER A 197 -5.10 -2.90 -11.36
C SER A 197 -4.18 -1.89 -10.68
N LYS A 198 -3.70 -0.88 -11.42
CA LYS A 198 -2.85 0.20 -10.88
C LYS A 198 -2.99 1.48 -11.70
N PRO A 199 -3.21 2.64 -11.07
CA PRO A 199 -3.32 3.93 -11.78
C PRO A 199 -2.10 4.26 -12.67
N ALA A 200 -0.90 3.81 -12.31
CA ALA A 200 0.31 4.02 -13.13
C ALA A 200 0.17 3.49 -14.57
N ALA A 201 -0.78 2.61 -14.84
CA ALA A 201 -1.08 2.11 -16.19
C ALA A 201 -1.62 3.18 -17.15
N VAL A 202 -1.94 4.41 -16.70
CA VAL A 202 -2.37 5.52 -17.59
C VAL A 202 -1.32 5.86 -18.65
N ILE A 203 -0.04 5.47 -18.44
CA ILE A 203 1.04 5.63 -19.42
C ILE A 203 1.00 4.59 -20.55
N PHE A 204 0.19 3.54 -20.43
CA PHE A 204 0.18 2.42 -21.36
C PHE A 204 -0.01 2.86 -22.83
N PRO A 205 -0.99 3.71 -23.19
CA PRO A 205 -1.15 4.15 -24.58
C PRO A 205 0.09 4.84 -25.15
N VAL A 206 0.83 5.58 -24.30
CA VAL A 206 2.08 6.24 -24.71
C VAL A 206 3.19 5.20 -24.94
N SER A 207 3.27 4.17 -24.11
CA SER A 207 4.29 3.12 -24.23
C SER A 207 4.14 2.30 -25.53
N LEU A 208 2.93 2.21 -26.11
CA LEU A 208 2.69 1.54 -27.39
C LEU A 208 3.46 2.22 -28.54
N PHE A 209 3.69 3.52 -28.50
CA PHE A 209 4.53 4.21 -29.50
C PHE A 209 5.98 3.73 -29.48
N CYS A 210 6.48 3.25 -28.34
CA CYS A 210 7.82 2.67 -28.28
C CYS A 210 7.93 1.42 -29.17
N ILE A 211 6.88 0.60 -29.23
CA ILE A 211 6.81 -0.57 -30.12
C ILE A 211 6.75 -0.12 -31.58
N ASP A 212 5.99 0.92 -31.89
CA ASP A 212 5.93 1.48 -33.26
C ASP A 212 7.31 1.94 -33.74
N ILE A 213 8.13 2.55 -32.86
CA ILE A 213 9.51 2.92 -33.13
C ILE A 213 10.33 1.68 -33.56
N LEU A 214 10.25 0.62 -32.76
CA LEU A 214 10.98 -0.63 -33.04
C LEU A 214 10.52 -1.28 -34.34
N ARG A 215 9.21 -1.25 -34.60
CA ARG A 215 8.58 -1.82 -35.82
C ARG A 215 8.67 -0.93 -37.06
N ARG A 216 9.35 0.24 -36.97
CA ARG A 216 9.56 1.19 -38.09
C ARG A 216 8.25 1.74 -38.66
N ARG A 217 7.20 1.87 -37.86
CA ARG A 217 5.96 2.50 -38.33
C ARG A 217 6.21 4.00 -38.55
N GLN A 218 5.74 4.49 -39.70
CA GLN A 218 5.85 5.93 -40.02
C GLN A 218 4.89 6.73 -39.14
N PHE A 219 5.34 7.86 -38.62
CA PHE A 219 4.50 8.77 -37.87
C PHE A 219 3.45 9.38 -38.82
N SER A 220 2.19 9.15 -38.55
CA SER A 220 1.06 9.58 -39.39
C SER A 220 -0.17 9.84 -38.54
N LEU A 221 -1.10 10.61 -39.04
CA LEU A 221 -2.39 10.85 -38.35
C LEU A 221 -3.11 9.53 -38.05
N LYS A 222 -3.06 8.54 -38.95
CA LYS A 222 -3.60 7.21 -38.73
C LYS A 222 -2.96 6.51 -37.53
N LEU A 223 -1.64 6.67 -37.32
CA LEU A 223 -0.95 6.11 -36.17
C LEU A 223 -1.45 6.68 -34.85
N ILE A 224 -1.78 7.97 -34.85
CA ILE A 224 -2.33 8.66 -33.66
C ILE A 224 -3.77 8.24 -33.43
N THR A 225 -4.62 8.33 -34.47
CA THR A 225 -6.07 8.04 -34.34
C THR A 225 -6.36 6.61 -33.92
N GLU A 226 -5.57 5.64 -34.36
CA GLU A 226 -5.74 4.24 -33.92
C GLU A 226 -5.50 4.04 -32.41
N LYS A 227 -4.82 4.98 -31.73
CA LYS A 227 -4.56 4.90 -30.29
C LYS A 227 -5.57 5.65 -29.43
N ILE A 228 -6.43 6.50 -30.03
CA ILE A 228 -7.46 7.24 -29.29
C ILE A 228 -8.29 6.33 -28.37
N PRO A 229 -8.77 5.13 -28.80
CA PRO A 229 -9.54 4.24 -27.94
C PRO A 229 -8.78 3.78 -26.69
N PHE A 230 -7.43 3.73 -26.71
CA PHE A 230 -6.63 3.37 -25.55
C PHE A 230 -6.44 4.56 -24.60
N PHE A 231 -6.42 5.81 -25.14
CA PHE A 231 -6.30 7.01 -24.31
C PHE A 231 -7.57 7.34 -23.54
N ILE A 232 -8.75 7.03 -24.07
CA ILE A 232 -10.03 7.34 -23.41
C ILE A 232 -10.10 6.72 -22.00
N PRO A 233 -9.96 5.39 -21.81
CA PRO A 233 -9.97 4.82 -20.45
C PRO A 233 -8.80 5.28 -19.60
N ALA A 234 -7.64 5.61 -20.17
CA ALA A 234 -6.50 6.13 -19.43
C ALA A 234 -6.78 7.52 -18.85
N ILE A 235 -7.41 8.42 -19.62
CA ILE A 235 -7.79 9.76 -19.15
C ILE A 235 -8.85 9.66 -18.05
N ILE A 236 -9.88 8.83 -18.23
CA ILE A 236 -10.92 8.60 -17.22
C ILE A 236 -10.28 8.12 -15.90
N MET A 237 -9.42 7.11 -15.97
CA MET A 237 -8.74 6.57 -14.79
C MET A 237 -7.82 7.60 -14.13
N GLY A 238 -7.12 8.42 -14.92
CA GLY A 238 -6.29 9.52 -14.41
C GLY A 238 -7.11 10.53 -13.59
N LEU A 239 -8.27 10.96 -14.11
CA LEU A 239 -9.17 11.87 -13.40
C LEU A 239 -9.73 11.26 -12.11
N LEU A 240 -10.15 10.00 -12.13
CA LEU A 240 -10.60 9.28 -10.94
C LEU A 240 -9.50 9.19 -9.87
N THR A 241 -8.26 8.93 -10.29
CA THR A 241 -7.11 8.84 -9.37
C THR A 241 -6.79 10.20 -8.74
N ILE A 242 -6.78 11.28 -9.53
CA ILE A 242 -6.55 12.63 -8.99
C ILE A 242 -7.62 12.99 -7.96
N ASN A 243 -8.89 12.66 -8.23
CA ASN A 243 -9.98 12.89 -7.28
C ASN A 243 -9.78 12.06 -5.99
N ALA A 244 -9.44 10.79 -6.11
CA ALA A 244 -9.17 9.90 -4.97
C ALA A 244 -8.00 10.41 -4.10
N GLN A 245 -6.92 10.90 -4.71
CA GLN A 245 -5.76 11.45 -3.98
C GLN A 245 -6.10 12.74 -3.24
N LYS A 246 -6.97 13.59 -3.79
CA LYS A 246 -7.44 14.81 -3.11
C LYS A 246 -8.19 14.50 -1.82
N THR A 247 -9.00 13.44 -1.79
CA THR A 247 -9.79 13.08 -0.59
C THR A 247 -8.94 12.65 0.61
N VAL A 248 -7.73 12.14 0.38
CA VAL A 248 -6.79 11.73 1.45
C VAL A 248 -5.69 12.76 1.70
N GLY A 249 -5.74 13.93 1.05
CA GLY A 249 -4.73 14.97 1.20
C GLY A 249 -3.35 14.59 0.64
N ALA A 250 -3.29 13.58 -0.23
CA ALA A 250 -2.04 13.11 -0.83
C ALA A 250 -1.53 14.01 -1.97
N THR A 251 -2.36 14.91 -2.49
CA THR A 251 -1.95 15.96 -3.43
C THR A 251 -1.35 17.09 -2.61
N GLY A 252 -0.04 16.97 -2.40
CA GLY A 252 0.69 17.59 -1.37
C GLY A 252 0.87 19.08 -1.46
N GLU A 253 1.20 19.60 -0.32
CA GLU A 253 2.01 20.80 -0.19
C GLU A 253 3.26 20.62 -1.06
N GLU A 254 3.50 21.54 -2.00
CA GLU A 254 4.76 21.59 -2.75
C GLU A 254 5.90 21.90 -1.77
N TYR A 255 6.47 20.85 -1.15
CA TYR A 255 7.62 21.01 -0.27
C TYR A 255 8.85 21.53 -1.02
N PHE A 256 8.94 21.22 -2.32
CA PHE A 256 10.09 21.59 -3.17
C PHE A 256 9.58 22.31 -4.41
N GLY A 257 10.19 23.44 -4.79
CA GLY A 257 9.85 24.14 -6.02
C GLY A 257 10.17 23.32 -7.29
N LEU A 258 9.54 23.65 -8.41
CA LEU A 258 9.66 22.94 -9.71
C LEU A 258 11.12 22.64 -10.11
N ALA A 259 12.06 23.55 -9.85
CA ALA A 259 13.47 23.35 -10.18
C ALA A 259 14.08 22.16 -9.43
N LYS A 260 13.83 22.03 -8.12
CA LYS A 260 14.29 20.87 -7.32
C LYS A 260 13.57 19.59 -7.76
N ASN A 261 12.28 19.66 -8.08
CA ASN A 261 11.52 18.52 -8.55
C ASN A 261 12.06 17.97 -9.90
N ILE A 262 12.48 18.85 -10.82
CA ILE A 262 13.16 18.43 -12.06
C ILE A 262 14.48 17.71 -11.74
N LEU A 263 15.27 18.23 -10.77
CA LEU A 263 16.49 17.54 -10.33
C LEU A 263 16.20 16.16 -9.75
N PHE A 264 15.13 16.01 -8.94
CA PHE A 264 14.70 14.71 -8.41
C PHE A 264 14.25 13.75 -9.52
N GLY A 265 13.52 14.24 -10.51
CA GLY A 265 13.15 13.45 -11.68
C GLY A 265 14.35 12.94 -12.46
N CYS A 266 15.31 13.81 -12.74
CA CYS A 266 16.57 13.42 -13.39
C CYS A 266 17.40 12.45 -12.54
N TYR A 267 17.46 12.69 -11.22
CA TYR A 267 18.11 11.79 -10.28
C TYR A 267 17.48 10.40 -10.30
N GLY A 268 16.14 10.32 -10.31
CA GLY A 268 15.42 9.05 -10.44
C GLY A 268 15.82 8.29 -11.70
N ILE A 269 15.81 8.94 -12.88
CA ILE A 269 16.25 8.33 -14.15
C ILE A 269 17.67 7.79 -14.02
N MET A 270 18.60 8.59 -13.50
CA MET A 270 20.00 8.19 -13.38
C MET A 270 20.15 7.03 -12.37
N MET A 271 19.58 7.15 -11.18
CA MET A 271 19.77 6.16 -10.12
C MET A 271 19.15 4.81 -10.43
N TYR A 272 17.99 4.77 -11.06
CA TYR A 272 17.43 3.52 -11.53
C TYR A 272 18.33 2.86 -12.58
N PHE A 273 18.90 3.65 -13.50
CA PHE A 273 19.85 3.10 -14.48
C PHE A 273 21.13 2.56 -13.82
N VAL A 274 21.69 3.27 -12.85
CA VAL A 274 22.88 2.83 -12.09
C VAL A 274 22.56 1.55 -11.30
N LYS A 275 21.43 1.54 -10.58
CA LYS A 275 21.01 0.38 -9.77
C LYS A 275 20.63 -0.84 -10.61
N MET A 276 20.24 -0.68 -11.87
CA MET A 276 20.07 -1.79 -12.80
C MET A 276 21.38 -2.57 -13.00
N ILE A 277 22.51 -1.86 -13.03
CA ILE A 277 23.83 -2.48 -13.26
C ILE A 277 24.46 -2.90 -11.93
N ILE A 278 24.38 -2.02 -10.92
CA ILE A 278 24.98 -2.21 -9.60
C ILE A 278 23.90 -2.00 -8.53
N PRO A 279 23.19 -3.06 -8.14
CA PRO A 279 22.15 -2.99 -7.11
C PRO A 279 22.77 -2.92 -5.70
N TYR A 280 23.15 -1.72 -5.27
CA TYR A 280 23.77 -1.47 -3.96
C TYR A 280 22.86 -0.68 -3.03
N LYS A 281 23.02 -0.84 -1.71
CA LYS A 281 22.24 -0.16 -0.66
C LYS A 281 20.75 -0.17 -0.97
N LEU A 282 20.22 -1.37 -1.23
CA LEU A 282 18.80 -1.57 -1.51
C LEU A 282 17.98 -1.28 -0.26
N SER A 283 16.87 -0.58 -0.42
CA SER A 283 16.02 -0.11 0.67
C SER A 283 14.59 0.01 0.21
N ALA A 284 13.65 -0.32 1.09
CA ALA A 284 12.23 -0.13 0.80
C ALA A 284 11.84 1.36 0.74
N PHE A 285 12.63 2.26 1.36
CA PHE A 285 12.33 3.68 1.40
C PHE A 285 13.58 4.52 1.16
N TYR A 286 13.49 5.50 0.26
CA TYR A 286 14.53 6.47 -0.07
C TYR A 286 14.00 7.87 0.21
N PRO A 287 14.36 8.49 1.35
CA PRO A 287 13.80 9.77 1.77
C PRO A 287 14.22 10.91 0.81
N PHE A 288 13.40 11.95 0.76
CA PHE A 288 13.84 13.22 0.21
C PHE A 288 14.96 13.82 1.06
N PRO A 289 15.86 14.61 0.46
CA PRO A 289 16.82 15.42 1.23
C PRO A 289 16.07 16.38 2.17
N PRO A 290 16.69 16.79 3.30
CA PRO A 290 16.09 17.79 4.18
C PRO A 290 15.80 19.10 3.43
N LEU A 291 14.67 19.75 3.76
CA LEU A 291 14.20 20.95 3.04
C LEU A 291 15.20 22.11 3.06
N ASN A 292 15.89 22.26 4.21
CA ASN A 292 16.78 23.41 4.49
C ASN A 292 18.25 23.15 4.15
N GLU A 293 18.56 21.98 3.54
CA GLU A 293 19.92 21.63 3.17
C GLU A 293 20.16 21.80 1.66
N ASN A 294 21.42 22.04 1.31
CA ASN A 294 21.85 22.02 -0.07
C ASN A 294 21.81 20.60 -0.60
N LEU A 295 21.33 20.44 -1.84
CA LEU A 295 21.30 19.12 -2.48
C LEU A 295 22.73 18.61 -2.68
N SER A 296 22.91 17.30 -2.48
CA SER A 296 24.17 16.62 -2.82
C SER A 296 24.54 16.83 -4.30
N PRO A 297 25.84 16.94 -4.66
CA PRO A 297 26.28 17.13 -6.03
C PRO A 297 25.68 16.15 -7.05
N VAL A 298 25.32 14.94 -6.62
CA VAL A 298 24.72 13.91 -7.48
C VAL A 298 23.41 14.37 -8.14
N TYR A 299 22.63 15.23 -7.48
CA TYR A 299 21.39 15.78 -8.04
C TYR A 299 21.65 16.74 -9.19
N TYR A 300 22.78 17.47 -9.17
CA TYR A 300 23.16 18.41 -10.24
C TYR A 300 23.84 17.73 -11.43
N VAL A 301 24.42 16.54 -11.23
CA VAL A 301 24.98 15.71 -12.32
C VAL A 301 23.88 14.96 -13.08
N ALA A 302 22.77 14.63 -12.42
CA ALA A 302 21.71 13.81 -12.99
C ALA A 302 21.06 14.39 -14.27
N PRO A 303 20.83 15.70 -14.44
CA PRO A 303 20.37 16.26 -15.71
C PRO A 303 21.30 16.00 -16.88
N VAL A 304 22.61 16.05 -16.67
CA VAL A 304 23.61 15.75 -17.71
C VAL A 304 23.46 14.31 -18.17
N PHE A 305 23.31 13.37 -17.23
CA PHE A 305 23.07 11.96 -17.56
C PHE A 305 21.76 11.79 -18.36
N THR A 306 20.69 12.47 -17.95
CA THR A 306 19.40 12.42 -18.65
C THR A 306 19.49 12.95 -20.08
N LEU A 307 20.22 14.05 -20.28
CA LEU A 307 20.50 14.61 -21.60
C LEU A 307 21.33 13.65 -22.46
N LEU A 308 22.33 12.98 -21.88
CA LEU A 308 23.12 11.95 -22.57
C LEU A 308 22.24 10.78 -23.02
N LEU A 309 21.32 10.29 -22.17
CA LEU A 309 20.36 9.26 -22.60
C LEU A 309 19.45 9.73 -23.73
N ALA A 310 18.98 10.97 -23.68
CA ALA A 310 18.18 11.55 -24.75
C ALA A 310 18.99 11.65 -26.05
N ALA A 311 20.26 12.10 -26.00
CA ALA A 311 21.16 12.14 -27.13
C ALA A 311 21.43 10.75 -27.72
N VAL A 312 21.73 9.75 -26.87
CA VAL A 312 21.89 8.35 -27.30
C VAL A 312 20.63 7.87 -28.01
N THR A 313 19.43 8.15 -27.45
CA THR A 313 18.15 7.78 -28.07
C THR A 313 18.01 8.41 -29.45
N TYR A 314 18.31 9.72 -29.58
CA TYR A 314 18.23 10.46 -30.82
C TYR A 314 19.22 9.91 -31.89
N PHE A 315 20.51 9.68 -31.54
CA PHE A 315 21.47 9.17 -32.46
C PHE A 315 21.30 7.69 -32.83
N THR A 316 20.68 6.90 -31.91
CA THR A 316 20.43 5.47 -32.14
C THR A 316 19.14 5.21 -32.90
N TRP A 317 18.21 6.18 -32.96
CA TRP A 317 16.88 6.06 -33.55
C TRP A 317 16.83 5.40 -34.93
N LYS A 318 17.76 5.78 -35.84
CA LYS A 318 17.77 5.22 -37.20
C LYS A 318 18.56 3.92 -37.31
N LYS A 319 19.72 3.82 -36.66
CA LYS A 319 20.70 2.71 -36.82
C LYS A 319 20.47 1.58 -35.81
N TYR A 320 20.22 1.91 -34.53
CA TYR A 320 20.09 0.94 -33.42
C TYR A 320 18.75 1.07 -32.72
N ARG A 321 17.66 0.80 -33.48
CA ARG A 321 16.29 0.99 -32.97
C ARG A 321 15.96 0.23 -31.70
N PHE A 322 16.64 -0.89 -31.42
CA PHE A 322 16.47 -1.62 -30.18
C PHE A 322 16.90 -0.79 -28.97
N ALA A 323 17.97 0.04 -29.13
CA ALA A 323 18.43 0.93 -28.07
C ALA A 323 17.45 2.11 -27.89
N ALA A 324 17.03 2.74 -28.99
CA ALA A 324 16.02 3.79 -28.96
C ALA A 324 14.70 3.31 -28.34
N PHE A 325 14.22 2.10 -28.72
CA PHE A 325 13.05 1.46 -28.10
C PHE A 325 13.24 1.27 -26.60
N GLY A 326 14.34 0.64 -26.19
CA GLY A 326 14.53 0.28 -24.79
C GLY A 326 14.68 1.49 -23.87
N ILE A 327 15.41 2.54 -24.32
CA ILE A 327 15.54 3.79 -23.55
C ILE A 327 14.21 4.54 -23.52
N ALA A 328 13.51 4.66 -24.65
CA ALA A 328 12.20 5.31 -24.70
C ALA A 328 11.18 4.57 -23.81
N PHE A 329 11.14 3.24 -23.86
CA PHE A 329 10.28 2.42 -23.02
C PHE A 329 10.58 2.63 -21.53
N TYR A 330 11.86 2.68 -21.16
CA TYR A 330 12.32 2.95 -19.81
C TYR A 330 11.83 4.33 -19.32
N ILE A 331 12.15 5.40 -20.08
CA ILE A 331 11.80 6.78 -19.68
C ILE A 331 10.28 6.99 -19.63
N VAL A 332 9.56 6.53 -20.67
CA VAL A 332 8.11 6.67 -20.75
C VAL A 332 7.43 6.00 -19.56
N ASN A 333 7.78 4.76 -19.23
CA ASN A 333 7.13 4.03 -18.14
C ASN A 333 7.59 4.50 -16.75
N LEU A 334 8.68 5.26 -16.61
CA LEU A 334 9.06 5.92 -15.37
C LEU A 334 8.41 7.30 -15.20
N SER A 335 7.99 7.97 -16.28
CA SER A 335 7.64 9.40 -16.28
C SER A 335 6.63 9.82 -15.22
N LEU A 336 5.66 8.96 -14.90
CA LEU A 336 4.61 9.24 -13.91
C LEU A 336 5.06 9.10 -12.45
N VAL A 337 6.14 8.38 -12.20
CA VAL A 337 6.68 8.13 -10.85
C VAL A 337 7.96 8.91 -10.58
N LEU A 338 8.43 9.67 -11.56
CA LEU A 338 9.47 10.66 -11.37
C LEU A 338 8.90 11.83 -10.59
N GLN A 339 9.60 12.28 -9.56
CA GLN A 339 9.15 13.34 -8.64
C GLN A 339 9.14 14.76 -9.26
N ILE A 340 8.87 14.86 -10.57
CA ILE A 340 8.62 16.14 -11.25
C ILE A 340 7.32 16.76 -10.73
N PHE A 341 6.29 15.94 -10.57
CA PHE A 341 5.10 16.24 -9.79
C PHE A 341 5.22 15.43 -8.50
N SER A 342 5.31 16.11 -7.37
CA SER A 342 5.52 15.44 -6.07
C SER A 342 4.37 14.48 -5.77
N VAL A 343 4.67 13.18 -5.76
CA VAL A 343 3.73 12.11 -5.41
C VAL A 343 4.39 11.22 -4.37
N GLY A 344 3.79 11.15 -3.19
CA GLY A 344 4.32 10.35 -2.09
C GLY A 344 5.52 10.98 -1.39
N SER A 345 6.14 10.22 -0.49
CA SER A 345 7.16 10.69 0.47
C SER A 345 8.58 10.20 0.18
N ALA A 346 8.81 9.52 -0.95
CA ALA A 346 10.11 8.96 -1.34
C ALA A 346 10.61 9.54 -2.67
N VAL A 347 11.91 9.86 -2.75
CA VAL A 347 12.50 10.39 -3.99
C VAL A 347 12.59 9.33 -5.09
N ILE A 348 12.82 8.07 -4.74
CA ILE A 348 12.78 6.89 -5.61
C ILE A 348 12.19 5.70 -4.83
N ALA A 349 11.67 4.68 -5.53
CA ALA A 349 11.25 3.40 -4.96
C ALA A 349 11.60 2.26 -5.91
N GLU A 350 12.12 1.15 -5.38
CA GLU A 350 12.62 0.03 -6.21
C GLU A 350 11.51 -0.55 -7.09
N ARG A 351 10.29 -0.66 -6.57
CA ARG A 351 9.10 -1.15 -7.29
C ARG A 351 8.76 -0.39 -8.57
N TYR A 352 9.17 0.86 -8.69
CA TYR A 352 8.91 1.65 -9.89
C TYR A 352 9.67 1.17 -11.13
N THR A 353 10.64 0.27 -10.94
CA THR A 353 11.45 -0.30 -12.02
C THR A 353 10.81 -1.52 -12.70
N TYR A 354 9.78 -2.12 -12.11
CA TYR A 354 9.25 -3.43 -12.50
C TYR A 354 8.88 -3.55 -13.99
N VAL A 355 8.14 -2.60 -14.54
CA VAL A 355 7.83 -2.56 -15.99
C VAL A 355 8.91 -1.83 -16.80
N PRO A 356 9.40 -0.66 -16.38
CA PRO A 356 10.39 0.09 -17.15
C PRO A 356 11.66 -0.69 -17.53
N TYR A 357 12.13 -1.56 -16.64
CA TYR A 357 13.36 -2.34 -16.88
C TYR A 357 13.25 -3.35 -18.01
N ILE A 358 12.06 -3.74 -18.44
CA ILE A 358 11.87 -4.61 -19.63
C ILE A 358 12.57 -4.02 -20.83
N GLY A 359 12.50 -2.67 -21.02
CA GLY A 359 13.18 -1.98 -22.11
C GLY A 359 14.71 -2.08 -22.04
N LEU A 360 15.28 -1.87 -20.85
CA LEU A 360 16.73 -1.93 -20.64
C LEU A 360 17.26 -3.37 -20.71
N PHE A 361 16.54 -4.35 -20.18
CA PHE A 361 16.89 -5.76 -20.29
C PHE A 361 16.81 -6.26 -21.74
N PHE A 362 15.88 -5.73 -22.52
CA PHE A 362 15.83 -6.00 -23.96
C PHE A 362 17.08 -5.45 -24.68
N ILE A 363 17.54 -4.27 -24.30
CA ILE A 363 18.83 -3.74 -24.81
C ILE A 363 19.98 -4.68 -24.43
N ALA A 364 20.06 -5.10 -23.16
CA ALA A 364 21.09 -6.03 -22.69
C ALA A 364 21.09 -7.34 -23.49
N GLY A 365 19.90 -7.90 -23.74
CA GLY A 365 19.75 -9.09 -24.60
C GLY A 365 20.26 -8.86 -26.02
N CYS A 366 19.91 -7.74 -26.63
CA CYS A 366 20.38 -7.39 -27.99
C CYS A 366 21.89 -7.16 -28.06
N LEU A 367 22.49 -6.56 -27.03
CA LEU A 367 23.93 -6.36 -26.94
C LEU A 367 24.68 -7.68 -26.75
N LEU A 368 24.17 -8.56 -25.88
CA LEU A 368 24.77 -9.88 -25.66
C LEU A 368 24.69 -10.75 -26.91
N ASP A 369 23.57 -10.75 -27.64
CA ASP A 369 23.41 -11.47 -28.90
C ASP A 369 24.45 -11.00 -29.96
N ARG A 370 24.65 -9.69 -30.05
CA ARG A 370 25.69 -9.11 -30.95
C ARG A 370 27.09 -9.45 -30.51
N PHE A 371 27.38 -9.43 -29.23
CA PHE A 371 28.69 -9.81 -28.67
C PHE A 371 28.96 -11.29 -28.94
N ALA A 372 27.97 -12.14 -28.73
CA ALA A 372 28.13 -13.58 -28.92
C ALA A 372 28.30 -14.00 -30.38
N LYS A 373 27.75 -13.24 -31.34
CA LYS A 373 27.83 -13.54 -32.78
C LYS A 373 27.47 -15.00 -33.12
N GLY A 374 26.43 -15.53 -32.47
CA GLY A 374 26.03 -16.92 -32.62
C GLY A 374 26.79 -17.94 -31.75
N ASN A 375 27.82 -17.53 -31.05
CA ASN A 375 28.55 -18.40 -30.12
C ASN A 375 27.91 -18.41 -28.75
N MET A 376 27.09 -19.43 -28.45
CA MET A 376 26.35 -19.55 -27.21
C MET A 376 27.27 -19.68 -25.96
N THR A 377 28.47 -20.26 -26.10
CA THR A 377 29.44 -20.34 -24.99
C THR A 377 29.84 -18.95 -24.50
N LYS A 378 30.09 -18.01 -25.43
CA LYS A 378 30.38 -16.61 -25.06
C LYS A 378 29.18 -15.94 -24.38
N ALA A 379 27.97 -16.20 -24.86
CA ALA A 379 26.76 -15.68 -24.24
C ALA A 379 26.61 -16.18 -22.81
N TYR A 380 26.75 -17.48 -22.57
CA TYR A 380 26.63 -18.09 -21.26
C TYR A 380 27.76 -17.69 -20.30
N ALA A 381 28.99 -17.50 -20.80
CA ALA A 381 30.11 -17.01 -20.00
C ALA A 381 29.83 -15.63 -19.34
N VAL A 382 28.98 -14.80 -19.94
CA VAL A 382 28.54 -13.53 -19.38
C VAL A 382 27.25 -13.71 -18.56
N LEU A 383 26.29 -14.45 -19.07
CA LEU A 383 24.96 -14.57 -18.46
C LEU A 383 24.98 -15.33 -17.14
N ILE A 384 25.75 -16.40 -17.01
CA ILE A 384 25.79 -17.23 -15.80
C ILE A 384 26.28 -16.45 -14.58
N PRO A 385 27.45 -15.76 -14.61
CA PRO A 385 27.89 -14.96 -13.45
C PRO A 385 26.89 -13.87 -13.05
N VAL A 386 26.31 -13.16 -14.00
CA VAL A 386 25.30 -12.13 -13.73
C VAL A 386 24.07 -12.76 -13.07
N THR A 387 23.60 -13.90 -13.59
CA THR A 387 22.49 -14.63 -13.02
C THR A 387 22.77 -15.05 -11.59
N LEU A 388 23.92 -15.60 -11.31
CA LEU A 388 24.29 -16.04 -9.95
C LEU A 388 24.36 -14.87 -8.98
N ILE A 389 25.04 -13.77 -9.36
CA ILE A 389 25.18 -12.58 -8.50
C ILE A 389 23.81 -11.98 -8.19
N PHE A 390 22.98 -11.74 -9.20
CA PHE A 390 21.67 -11.14 -8.98
C PHE A 390 20.72 -12.08 -8.22
N SER A 391 20.78 -13.39 -8.46
CA SER A 391 20.00 -14.38 -7.72
C SER A 391 20.33 -14.38 -6.23
N VAL A 392 21.63 -14.33 -5.88
CA VAL A 392 22.08 -14.27 -4.49
C VAL A 392 21.62 -12.98 -3.82
N ILE A 393 21.80 -11.81 -4.48
CA ILE A 393 21.37 -10.54 -3.92
C ILE A 393 19.84 -10.51 -3.74
N SER A 394 19.06 -10.98 -4.72
CA SER A 394 17.61 -11.03 -4.64
C SER A 394 17.09 -11.96 -3.56
N PHE A 395 17.74 -13.13 -3.40
CA PHE A 395 17.38 -14.07 -2.33
C PHE A 395 17.55 -13.45 -0.94
N PHE A 396 18.65 -12.72 -0.71
CA PHE A 396 18.85 -12.01 0.56
C PHE A 396 17.94 -10.80 0.70
N GLN A 397 17.68 -10.06 -0.40
CA GLN A 397 16.75 -8.94 -0.41
C GLN A 397 15.31 -9.40 -0.10
N THR A 398 14.89 -10.57 -0.57
CA THR A 398 13.57 -11.14 -0.24
C THR A 398 13.41 -11.33 1.27
N LYS A 399 14.47 -11.71 1.98
CA LYS A 399 14.44 -11.88 3.45
C LYS A 399 14.22 -10.57 4.20
N THR A 400 14.51 -9.42 3.61
CA THR A 400 14.24 -8.11 4.27
C THR A 400 12.75 -7.84 4.41
N TRP A 401 11.91 -8.47 3.59
CA TRP A 401 10.45 -8.37 3.62
C TRP A 401 9.77 -9.40 4.53
N LYS A 402 10.55 -10.11 5.36
CA LYS A 402 10.02 -11.14 6.26
C LYS A 402 9.05 -10.58 7.31
N SER A 403 9.34 -9.40 7.84
CA SER A 403 8.49 -8.70 8.83
C SER A 403 8.76 -7.21 8.79
N GLY A 404 7.88 -6.40 9.39
CA GLY A 404 8.12 -4.97 9.56
C GLY A 404 9.43 -4.66 10.28
N GLU A 405 9.87 -5.52 11.20
CA GLU A 405 11.14 -5.34 11.90
C GLU A 405 12.34 -5.44 10.96
N THR A 406 12.44 -6.55 10.23
CA THR A 406 13.55 -6.76 9.28
C THR A 406 13.55 -5.71 8.17
N LEU A 407 12.36 -5.27 7.75
CA LEU A 407 12.18 -4.23 6.75
C LEU A 407 12.76 -2.90 7.23
N TRP A 408 12.29 -2.40 8.38
CA TRP A 408 12.71 -1.09 8.88
C TRP A 408 14.14 -1.07 9.40
N ASP A 409 14.64 -2.18 9.95
CA ASP A 409 16.07 -2.32 10.32
C ASP A 409 16.97 -2.22 9.07
N ASN A 410 16.55 -2.79 7.93
CA ASN A 410 17.24 -2.64 6.65
C ASN A 410 17.21 -1.17 6.16
N VAL A 411 16.05 -0.49 6.27
CA VAL A 411 15.95 0.93 5.88
C VAL A 411 16.85 1.79 6.78
N ILE A 412 16.81 1.62 8.09
CA ILE A 412 17.67 2.36 9.03
C ILE A 412 19.15 2.16 8.71
N LYS A 413 19.55 0.95 8.37
CA LYS A 413 20.94 0.64 8.00
C LYS A 413 21.39 1.32 6.69
N ASN A 414 20.54 1.33 5.66
CA ASN A 414 20.91 1.76 4.31
C ASN A 414 20.53 3.21 4.00
N GLN A 415 19.42 3.69 4.56
CA GLN A 415 18.79 5.00 4.32
C GLN A 415 18.15 5.53 5.62
N PRO A 416 18.96 5.87 6.67
CA PRO A 416 18.41 6.32 7.95
C PRO A 416 17.53 7.56 7.73
N CYS A 417 16.29 7.50 8.22
CA CYS A 417 15.32 8.57 8.07
C CYS A 417 14.25 8.52 9.17
N SER A 418 13.60 9.66 9.44
CA SER A 418 12.54 9.77 10.45
C SER A 418 11.49 8.70 10.32
N ARG A 419 10.95 8.47 9.09
CA ARG A 419 9.93 7.46 8.82
C ARG A 419 10.34 6.05 9.28
N ALA A 420 11.58 5.64 9.02
CA ALA A 420 12.04 4.30 9.38
C ALA A 420 12.15 4.12 10.89
N TYR A 421 12.71 5.11 11.60
CA TYR A 421 12.75 5.11 13.06
C TYR A 421 11.34 5.14 13.67
N SER A 422 10.45 5.99 13.15
CA SER A 422 9.05 6.07 13.59
C SER A 422 8.29 4.75 13.40
N ALA A 423 8.41 4.13 12.24
CA ALA A 423 7.77 2.85 11.96
C ALA A 423 8.30 1.72 12.85
N ARG A 424 9.62 1.69 13.11
CA ARG A 424 10.23 0.72 14.02
C ARG A 424 9.81 0.95 15.48
N ALA A 425 9.71 2.22 15.90
CA ALA A 425 9.18 2.60 17.22
C ALA A 425 7.73 2.11 17.40
N THR A 426 6.90 2.23 16.37
CA THR A 426 5.51 1.75 16.40
C THR A 426 5.42 0.25 16.68
N LEU A 427 6.34 -0.56 16.14
CA LEU A 427 6.40 -2.00 16.42
C LEU A 427 6.75 -2.27 17.89
N PHE A 428 7.76 -1.59 18.44
CA PHE A 428 8.09 -1.72 19.86
C PHE A 428 6.92 -1.31 20.76
N ARG A 429 6.20 -0.24 20.41
CA ARG A 429 5.00 0.17 21.15
C ARG A 429 3.89 -0.87 21.09
N ARG A 430 3.63 -1.46 19.90
CA ARG A 430 2.64 -2.54 19.72
C ARG A 430 2.98 -3.74 20.60
N ASP A 431 4.24 -4.16 20.60
CA ASP A 431 4.68 -5.30 21.39
C ASP A 431 4.62 -5.01 22.89
N ALA A 432 4.93 -3.76 23.31
CA ALA A 432 4.75 -3.32 24.69
C ALA A 432 3.28 -3.34 25.13
N ASN A 433 2.36 -2.87 24.29
CA ASN A 433 0.92 -2.88 24.57
C ASN A 433 0.41 -4.31 24.70
N LYS A 434 0.84 -5.23 23.81
CA LYS A 434 0.47 -6.64 23.89
C LYS A 434 0.93 -7.27 25.21
N LEU A 435 2.21 -7.09 25.57
CA LEU A 435 2.76 -7.59 26.83
C LEU A 435 2.04 -7.02 28.05
N ARG A 436 1.67 -5.75 28.03
CA ARG A 436 0.92 -5.12 29.09
C ARG A 436 -0.47 -5.73 29.26
N ASN A 437 -1.20 -5.90 28.15
CA ASN A 437 -2.52 -6.53 28.19
C ASN A 437 -2.45 -7.98 28.73
N GLU A 438 -1.44 -8.75 28.29
CA GLU A 438 -1.18 -10.09 28.83
C GLU A 438 -0.82 -10.07 30.31
N ALA A 439 -0.08 -9.05 30.79
CA ALA A 439 0.25 -8.85 32.19
C ALA A 439 -1.01 -8.55 33.02
N ASP A 440 -1.92 -7.70 32.50
CA ASP A 440 -3.20 -7.38 33.14
C ASP A 440 -4.05 -8.66 33.29
N LEU A 441 -4.10 -9.54 32.27
CA LEU A 441 -4.79 -10.84 32.35
C LEU A 441 -4.15 -11.76 33.40
N ASP A 442 -2.81 -11.83 33.45
CA ASP A 442 -2.12 -12.65 34.46
C ASP A 442 -2.36 -12.13 35.89
N LYS A 443 -2.39 -10.83 36.07
CA LYS A 443 -2.71 -10.18 37.37
C LYS A 443 -4.15 -10.53 37.81
N ASN A 444 -5.10 -10.43 36.89
CA ASN A 444 -6.50 -10.79 37.18
C ASN A 444 -6.65 -12.28 37.52
N ALA A 445 -5.80 -13.13 36.91
CA ALA A 445 -5.72 -14.55 37.24
C ALA A 445 -4.89 -14.87 38.49
N LYS A 446 -4.46 -13.87 39.26
CA LYS A 446 -3.60 -13.97 40.47
C LYS A 446 -2.22 -14.58 40.22
N ARG A 447 -1.69 -14.43 39.00
CA ARG A 447 -0.34 -14.86 38.59
C ARG A 447 0.65 -13.69 38.68
N GLU A 448 0.85 -13.11 39.86
CA GLU A 448 1.56 -11.86 40.07
C GLU A 448 3.02 -11.87 39.56
N GLN A 449 3.75 -12.97 39.75
CA GLN A 449 5.13 -13.07 39.29
C GLN A 449 5.23 -12.99 37.76
N GLN A 450 4.33 -13.66 37.04
CA GLN A 450 4.27 -13.63 35.56
C GLN A 450 3.86 -12.24 35.08
N ALA A 451 2.88 -11.63 35.72
CA ALA A 451 2.43 -10.28 35.39
C ALA A 451 3.59 -9.27 35.55
N ASN A 452 4.35 -9.33 36.64
CA ASN A 452 5.48 -8.40 36.90
C ASN A 452 6.59 -8.56 35.85
N LEU A 453 6.92 -9.77 35.43
CA LEU A 453 7.89 -10.02 34.37
C LEU A 453 7.44 -9.39 33.03
N LYS A 454 6.17 -9.58 32.64
CA LYS A 454 5.63 -8.99 31.41
C LYS A 454 5.54 -7.46 31.47
N TYR A 455 5.17 -6.88 32.62
CA TYR A 455 5.23 -5.42 32.80
C TYR A 455 6.65 -4.86 32.66
N ALA A 456 7.65 -5.56 33.20
CA ALA A 456 9.06 -5.14 33.06
C ALA A 456 9.50 -5.17 31.59
N GLU A 457 9.13 -6.22 30.85
CA GLU A 457 9.45 -6.33 29.43
C GLU A 457 8.68 -5.30 28.59
N ALA A 458 7.40 -5.07 28.87
CA ALA A 458 6.62 -4.00 28.26
C ALA A 458 7.27 -2.63 28.45
N ASN A 459 7.73 -2.31 29.69
CA ASN A 459 8.41 -1.05 29.97
C ASN A 459 9.73 -0.91 29.19
N LYS A 460 10.49 -2.00 29.02
CA LYS A 460 11.70 -2.01 28.19
C LYS A 460 11.39 -1.69 26.72
N ASN A 461 10.30 -2.27 26.18
CA ASN A 461 9.88 -1.99 24.81
C ASN A 461 9.34 -0.56 24.66
N TYR A 462 8.59 -0.03 25.64
CA TYR A 462 8.21 1.39 25.63
C TYR A 462 9.43 2.31 25.61
N GLN A 463 10.48 2.00 26.40
CA GLN A 463 11.69 2.82 26.39
C GLN A 463 12.37 2.79 25.02
N LYS A 464 12.52 1.60 24.40
CA LYS A 464 13.04 1.50 23.03
C LYS A 464 12.20 2.32 22.05
N ALA A 465 10.87 2.25 22.12
CA ALA A 465 10.00 3.04 21.25
C ALA A 465 10.24 4.54 21.44
N ILE A 466 10.40 5.03 22.67
CA ILE A 466 10.73 6.43 22.97
C ILE A 466 12.07 6.81 22.35
N ASP A 467 13.10 5.96 22.49
CA ASP A 467 14.43 6.21 21.94
C ASP A 467 14.39 6.33 20.42
N TYR A 468 13.66 5.40 19.74
CA TYR A 468 13.50 5.42 18.29
C TYR A 468 12.68 6.64 17.82
N TYR A 469 11.58 7.02 18.50
CA TYR A 469 10.88 8.27 18.16
C TYR A 469 11.75 9.50 18.41
N THR A 470 12.63 9.47 19.40
CA THR A 470 13.57 10.56 19.65
C THR A 470 14.56 10.71 18.51
N GLU A 471 15.10 9.62 17.97
CA GLU A 471 15.93 9.68 16.77
C GLU A 471 15.11 10.12 15.53
N ALA A 472 13.84 9.70 15.40
CA ALA A 472 12.97 10.14 14.33
C ALA A 472 12.80 11.67 14.30
N VAL A 473 12.45 12.29 15.43
CA VAL A 473 12.26 13.76 15.50
C VAL A 473 13.57 14.55 15.41
N LYS A 474 14.69 13.93 15.78
CA LYS A 474 16.01 14.50 15.59
C LYS A 474 16.42 14.56 14.12
N LEU A 475 16.10 13.50 13.35
CA LEU A 475 16.34 13.46 11.90
C LEU A 475 15.37 14.35 11.12
N ASN A 476 14.16 14.56 11.62
CA ASN A 476 13.18 15.44 11.00
C ASN A 476 12.35 16.15 12.06
N ALA A 477 12.75 17.38 12.40
CA ALA A 477 12.09 18.20 13.42
C ALA A 477 10.64 18.61 13.07
N ILE A 478 10.21 18.44 11.82
CA ILE A 478 8.85 18.69 11.38
C ILE A 478 8.00 17.40 11.27
N ASP A 479 8.44 16.31 11.86
CA ASP A 479 7.68 15.05 11.93
C ASP A 479 6.67 15.10 13.08
N HIS A 480 5.52 15.72 12.82
CA HIS A 480 4.41 15.85 13.76
C HIS A 480 3.84 14.50 14.23
N GLU A 481 3.91 13.46 13.39
CA GLU A 481 3.41 12.12 13.74
C GLU A 481 4.31 11.46 14.80
N SER A 482 5.62 11.56 14.66
CA SER A 482 6.57 11.01 15.64
C SER A 482 6.44 11.67 17.02
N TYR A 483 6.25 12.99 17.07
CA TYR A 483 5.95 13.69 18.33
C TYR A 483 4.65 13.17 18.96
N ASN A 484 3.56 13.12 18.19
CA ASN A 484 2.27 12.61 18.67
C ASN A 484 2.38 11.15 19.16
N ASN A 485 3.08 10.30 18.45
CA ASN A 485 3.20 8.89 18.81
C ASN A 485 4.08 8.67 20.05
N ARG A 486 5.12 9.47 20.24
CA ARG A 486 5.93 9.45 21.46
C ARG A 486 5.12 9.98 22.67
N ALA A 487 4.32 11.02 22.47
CA ALA A 487 3.40 11.53 23.48
C ALA A 487 2.40 10.47 23.94
N ASN A 488 1.87 9.65 23.01
CA ASN A 488 0.98 8.55 23.36
C ASN A 488 1.64 7.53 24.30
N ILE A 489 2.94 7.23 24.12
CA ILE A 489 3.66 6.34 25.05
C ILE A 489 3.80 7.00 26.43
N TYR A 490 4.13 8.30 26.48
CA TYR A 490 4.19 9.03 27.75
C TYR A 490 2.81 9.05 28.44
N MET A 491 1.74 9.18 27.68
CA MET A 491 0.36 9.08 28.18
C MET A 491 0.07 7.70 28.77
N ASP A 492 0.43 6.61 28.06
CA ASP A 492 0.27 5.23 28.52
C ASP A 492 1.05 4.96 29.83
N GLN A 493 2.18 5.64 30.02
CA GLN A 493 2.99 5.59 31.23
C GLN A 493 2.58 6.59 32.33
N ASN A 494 1.50 7.36 32.15
CA ASN A 494 1.05 8.46 33.02
C ASN A 494 2.08 9.60 33.19
N LYS A 495 3.05 9.74 32.26
CA LYS A 495 4.01 10.85 32.21
C LYS A 495 3.39 12.06 31.49
N PHE A 496 2.33 12.61 32.07
CA PHE A 496 1.48 13.62 31.41
C PHE A 496 2.23 14.90 31.03
N ALA A 497 3.21 15.34 31.82
CA ALA A 497 4.01 16.52 31.48
C ALA A 497 4.77 16.34 30.17
N ASN A 498 5.43 15.19 29.99
CA ASN A 498 6.15 14.86 28.75
C ASN A 498 5.20 14.74 27.55
N ALA A 499 4.03 14.09 27.75
CA ALA A 499 3.03 13.96 26.72
C ALA A 499 2.52 15.33 26.21
N ILE A 500 2.26 16.27 27.14
CA ILE A 500 1.82 17.64 26.77
C ILE A 500 2.87 18.36 25.93
N VAL A 501 4.15 18.25 26.29
CA VAL A 501 5.24 18.87 25.52
C VAL A 501 5.26 18.37 24.09
N ASP A 502 5.20 17.06 23.90
CA ASP A 502 5.24 16.43 22.58
C ASP A 502 3.98 16.72 21.74
N TYR A 503 2.77 16.63 22.33
CA TYR A 503 1.54 17.01 21.61
C TYR A 503 1.57 18.48 21.19
N LYS A 504 2.02 19.39 22.07
CA LYS A 504 2.17 20.80 21.71
C LYS A 504 3.17 20.96 20.55
N GLN A 505 4.28 20.24 20.57
CA GLN A 505 5.26 20.30 19.49
C GLN A 505 4.67 19.78 18.17
N ALA A 506 3.89 18.69 18.20
CA ALA A 506 3.16 18.20 17.03
C ALA A 506 2.21 19.28 16.47
N LEU A 507 1.54 20.03 17.34
CA LEU A 507 0.63 21.12 16.96
C LEU A 507 1.35 22.39 16.52
N VAL A 508 2.57 22.67 16.98
CA VAL A 508 3.42 23.74 16.44
C VAL A 508 3.80 23.44 15.01
N VAL A 509 4.17 22.19 14.72
CA VAL A 509 4.52 21.75 13.36
C VAL A 509 3.29 21.74 12.44
N LYS A 510 2.17 21.22 12.94
CA LYS A 510 0.90 21.11 12.17
C LYS A 510 -0.27 21.55 13.03
N PRO A 511 -0.64 22.85 12.99
CA PRO A 511 -1.67 23.42 13.85
C PRO A 511 -3.05 22.75 13.74
N ASN A 512 -3.38 22.22 12.56
CA ASN A 512 -4.65 21.55 12.28
C ASN A 512 -4.54 20.02 12.38
N TYR A 513 -3.60 19.49 13.16
CA TYR A 513 -3.46 18.06 13.33
C TYR A 513 -4.48 17.54 14.34
N TYR A 514 -5.69 17.23 13.83
CA TYR A 514 -6.84 16.83 14.64
C TYR A 514 -6.57 15.60 15.52
N VAL A 515 -5.67 14.68 15.14
CA VAL A 515 -5.31 13.51 15.96
C VAL A 515 -4.59 13.95 17.26
N ALA A 516 -3.65 14.91 17.16
CA ALA A 516 -2.98 15.41 18.36
C ALA A 516 -3.92 16.27 19.23
N LEU A 517 -4.87 16.99 18.63
CA LEU A 517 -5.91 17.71 19.36
C LEU A 517 -6.81 16.75 20.14
N ASP A 518 -7.25 15.64 19.52
CA ASP A 518 -8.06 14.60 20.18
C ASP A 518 -7.31 13.97 21.35
N ASN A 519 -6.04 13.57 21.12
CA ASN A 519 -5.18 13.02 22.15
C ASN A 519 -4.93 14.00 23.32
N MET A 520 -4.78 15.29 23.04
CA MET A 520 -4.72 16.34 24.08
C MET A 520 -6.01 16.40 24.88
N GLY A 521 -7.16 16.34 24.22
CA GLY A 521 -8.46 16.27 24.87
C GLY A 521 -8.57 15.06 25.80
N ALA A 522 -8.19 13.86 25.31
CA ALA A 522 -8.18 12.63 26.10
C ALA A 522 -7.21 12.72 27.31
N LEU A 523 -6.04 13.33 27.14
CA LEU A 523 -5.11 13.57 28.23
C LEU A 523 -5.71 14.46 29.32
N TYR A 524 -6.36 15.57 28.96
CA TYR A 524 -6.99 16.47 29.91
C TYR A 524 -8.18 15.80 30.60
N ALA A 525 -8.99 15.03 29.88
CA ALA A 525 -10.08 14.25 30.45
C ALA A 525 -9.56 13.24 31.51
N ARG A 526 -8.49 12.51 31.19
CA ARG A 526 -7.86 11.56 32.11
C ARG A 526 -7.27 12.23 33.37
N ARG A 527 -6.94 13.50 33.30
CA ARG A 527 -6.50 14.32 34.45
C ARG A 527 -7.66 14.97 35.20
N GLY A 528 -8.91 14.73 34.82
CA GLY A 528 -10.09 15.37 35.41
C GLY A 528 -10.28 16.85 35.00
N MET A 529 -9.52 17.36 34.03
CA MET A 529 -9.61 18.72 33.52
C MET A 529 -10.62 18.80 32.37
N TYR A 530 -11.87 18.54 32.69
CA TYR A 530 -12.93 18.27 31.70
C TYR A 530 -13.21 19.48 30.77
N ASP A 531 -13.15 20.71 31.27
CA ASP A 531 -13.37 21.92 30.43
C ASP A 531 -12.29 22.04 29.35
N SER A 532 -11.02 21.79 29.70
CA SER A 532 -9.92 21.74 28.76
C SER A 532 -10.10 20.61 27.74
N ALA A 533 -10.56 19.44 28.19
CA ALA A 533 -10.84 18.32 27.29
C ALA A 533 -11.94 18.68 26.26
N LEU A 534 -13.04 19.24 26.72
CA LEU A 534 -14.15 19.67 25.84
C LEU A 534 -13.71 20.74 24.82
N TYR A 535 -12.84 21.67 25.23
CA TYR A 535 -12.26 22.65 24.31
C TYR A 535 -11.52 21.99 23.15
N TYR A 536 -10.64 21.02 23.46
CA TYR A 536 -9.88 20.33 22.41
C TYR A 536 -10.75 19.45 21.53
N PHE A 537 -11.69 18.69 22.08
CA PHE A 537 -12.62 17.87 21.30
C PHE A 537 -13.51 18.72 20.40
N THR A 538 -13.97 19.88 20.87
CA THR A 538 -14.76 20.79 20.06
C THR A 538 -13.93 21.31 18.88
N LYS A 539 -12.67 21.71 19.11
CA LYS A 539 -11.75 22.10 18.02
C LYS A 539 -11.55 21.00 16.98
N VAL A 540 -11.48 19.73 17.38
CA VAL A 540 -11.40 18.62 16.42
C VAL A 540 -12.64 18.59 15.54
N LEU A 541 -13.83 18.65 16.13
CA LEU A 541 -15.09 18.53 15.40
C LEU A 541 -15.43 19.76 14.54
N GLU A 542 -14.88 20.94 14.86
CA GLU A 542 -14.93 22.13 14.01
C GLU A 542 -14.10 21.95 12.74
N GLN A 543 -12.97 21.25 12.82
CA GLN A 543 -12.07 21.00 11.69
C GLN A 543 -12.48 19.76 10.89
N LYS A 544 -12.94 18.72 11.57
CA LYS A 544 -13.29 17.41 11.01
C LYS A 544 -14.53 16.83 11.70
N SER A 545 -15.70 17.28 11.23
CA SER A 545 -17.00 16.92 11.81
C SER A 545 -17.37 15.43 11.67
N ASP A 546 -16.62 14.65 10.90
CA ASP A 546 -16.79 13.20 10.69
C ASP A 546 -15.78 12.33 11.46
N TYR A 547 -14.96 12.94 12.35
CA TYR A 547 -13.97 12.19 13.12
C TYR A 547 -14.61 11.47 14.31
N LYS A 548 -15.01 10.20 14.10
CA LYS A 548 -15.74 9.36 15.07
C LYS A 548 -15.14 9.30 16.46
N PRO A 549 -13.81 9.08 16.66
CA PRO A 549 -13.25 8.89 18.00
C PRO A 549 -13.56 10.05 18.94
N THR A 550 -13.56 11.28 18.43
CA THR A 550 -13.82 12.46 19.26
C THR A 550 -15.25 12.49 19.83
N TYR A 551 -16.26 12.02 19.09
CA TYR A 551 -17.62 11.94 19.64
C TYR A 551 -17.68 11.02 20.86
N SER A 552 -17.02 9.87 20.80
CA SER A 552 -16.92 8.94 21.93
C SER A 552 -16.20 9.59 23.13
N ASN A 553 -15.01 10.16 22.89
CA ASN A 553 -14.22 10.78 23.92
C ASN A 553 -14.93 11.97 24.58
N ARG A 554 -15.63 12.79 23.80
CA ARG A 554 -16.38 13.96 24.30
C ARG A 554 -17.63 13.54 25.05
N ALA A 555 -18.35 12.53 24.58
CA ALA A 555 -19.50 11.97 25.26
C ALA A 555 -19.15 11.40 26.66
N ILE A 556 -18.04 10.65 26.76
CA ILE A 556 -17.52 10.15 28.05
C ILE A 556 -17.20 11.33 28.98
N THR A 557 -16.63 12.40 28.43
CA THR A 557 -16.29 13.61 29.20
C THR A 557 -17.56 14.31 29.68
N PHE A 558 -18.61 14.43 28.87
CA PHE A 558 -19.91 14.95 29.27
C PHE A 558 -20.57 14.08 30.35
N MET A 559 -20.49 12.75 30.24
CA MET A 559 -20.98 11.84 31.27
C MET A 559 -20.28 12.07 32.63
N SER A 560 -18.94 12.27 32.61
CA SER A 560 -18.16 12.58 33.82
C SER A 560 -18.60 13.88 34.48
N LEU A 561 -19.05 14.84 33.67
CA LEU A 561 -19.64 16.12 34.14
C LEU A 561 -21.12 16.02 34.45
N LYS A 562 -21.76 14.83 34.35
CA LYS A 562 -23.20 14.60 34.50
C LYS A 562 -24.05 15.37 33.47
N ARG A 563 -23.51 15.75 32.35
CA ARG A 563 -24.16 16.44 31.23
C ARG A 563 -24.67 15.41 30.24
N TYR A 564 -25.68 14.66 30.68
CA TYR A 564 -26.13 13.45 29.98
C TYR A 564 -26.82 13.75 28.65
N GLU A 565 -27.52 14.87 28.49
CA GLU A 565 -28.15 15.28 27.23
C GLU A 565 -27.15 15.48 26.12
N GLU A 566 -26.02 16.14 26.44
CA GLU A 566 -24.94 16.36 25.46
C GLU A 566 -24.21 15.05 25.14
N ALA A 567 -24.01 14.20 26.16
CA ALA A 567 -23.44 12.88 25.95
C ALA A 567 -24.30 12.04 25.01
N ILE A 568 -25.62 12.02 25.17
CA ILE A 568 -26.54 11.31 24.28
C ILE A 568 -26.46 11.81 22.84
N LYS A 569 -26.38 13.12 22.63
CA LYS A 569 -26.24 13.70 21.29
C LYS A 569 -24.95 13.22 20.59
N ASP A 570 -23.85 13.22 21.30
CA ASP A 570 -22.57 12.74 20.77
C ASP A 570 -22.57 11.24 20.49
N TRP A 571 -23.14 10.42 21.41
CA TRP A 571 -23.31 8.99 21.21
C TRP A 571 -24.25 8.66 20.03
N GLN A 572 -25.33 9.40 19.85
CA GLN A 572 -26.21 9.25 18.69
C GLN A 572 -25.48 9.60 17.39
N ARG A 573 -24.61 10.63 17.41
CA ARG A 573 -23.77 10.96 16.26
C ARG A 573 -22.77 9.85 15.98
N PHE A 574 -22.17 9.26 17.00
CA PHE A 574 -21.29 8.10 16.86
C PHE A 574 -22.03 6.92 16.21
N LEU A 575 -23.24 6.59 16.69
CA LEU A 575 -24.08 5.52 16.12
C LEU A 575 -24.48 5.80 14.65
N SER A 576 -24.55 7.06 14.21
CA SER A 576 -24.79 7.34 12.78
C SER A 576 -23.67 6.85 11.86
N TYR A 577 -22.48 6.63 12.40
CA TYR A 577 -21.31 6.02 11.69
C TYR A 577 -21.17 4.53 11.95
N GLN A 578 -21.73 4.03 13.06
CA GLN A 578 -21.65 2.62 13.48
C GLN A 578 -22.99 2.18 14.09
N PRO A 579 -24.02 1.93 13.26
CA PRO A 579 -25.41 1.83 13.69
C PRO A 579 -25.72 0.70 14.67
N ASN A 580 -24.96 -0.38 14.68
CA ASN A 580 -25.25 -1.58 15.48
C ASN A 580 -24.20 -1.81 16.58
N ASP A 581 -23.79 -0.74 17.28
CA ASP A 581 -22.91 -0.86 18.43
C ASP A 581 -23.74 -1.07 19.71
N PRO A 582 -23.73 -2.29 20.31
CA PRO A 582 -24.55 -2.59 21.48
C PRO A 582 -24.06 -1.86 22.74
N ASP A 583 -22.75 -1.68 22.91
CA ASP A 583 -22.18 -1.00 24.08
C ASP A 583 -22.56 0.48 24.11
N VAL A 584 -22.47 1.15 22.96
CA VAL A 584 -22.88 2.56 22.84
C VAL A 584 -24.40 2.69 23.04
N THR A 585 -25.18 1.78 22.46
CA THR A 585 -26.64 1.77 22.63
C THR A 585 -27.03 1.58 24.09
N ASN A 586 -26.37 0.65 24.80
CA ASN A 586 -26.57 0.48 26.26
C ASN A 586 -26.14 1.75 27.03
N THR A 587 -25.03 2.37 26.66
CA THR A 587 -24.53 3.59 27.34
C THR A 587 -25.51 4.77 27.20
N ILE A 588 -26.14 4.93 26.04
CA ILE A 588 -27.24 5.90 25.88
C ILE A 588 -28.40 5.58 26.85
N GLY A 589 -28.77 4.31 26.99
CA GLY A 589 -29.78 3.86 27.97
C GLY A 589 -29.39 4.23 29.41
N GLU A 590 -28.12 4.02 29.78
CA GLU A 590 -27.60 4.43 31.08
C GLU A 590 -27.66 5.95 31.29
N CYS A 591 -27.35 6.75 30.28
CA CYS A 591 -27.53 8.21 30.36
C CYS A 591 -28.98 8.59 30.64
N TYR A 592 -29.94 7.98 29.94
CA TYR A 592 -31.37 8.21 30.21
C TYR A 592 -31.77 7.79 31.62
N ARG A 593 -31.26 6.66 32.12
CA ARG A 593 -31.50 6.20 33.50
C ARG A 593 -30.98 7.22 34.53
N MET A 594 -29.77 7.76 34.31
CA MET A 594 -29.17 8.76 35.19
C MET A 594 -29.93 10.09 35.19
N MET A 595 -30.63 10.40 34.11
CA MET A 595 -31.54 11.56 34.00
C MET A 595 -32.93 11.28 34.62
N GLY A 596 -33.18 10.05 35.10
CA GLY A 596 -34.50 9.64 35.60
C GLY A 596 -35.49 9.21 34.53
N ASN A 597 -35.16 9.28 33.26
CA ASN A 597 -36.02 8.82 32.16
C ASN A 597 -35.87 7.31 31.95
N ASN A 598 -36.42 6.55 32.91
CA ASN A 598 -36.24 5.11 32.95
C ASN A 598 -37.00 4.37 31.84
N GLN A 599 -38.02 4.98 31.21
CA GLN A 599 -38.73 4.38 30.06
C GLN A 599 -37.83 4.34 28.83
N GLU A 600 -37.19 5.45 28.49
CA GLU A 600 -36.22 5.49 27.40
C GLU A 600 -35.00 4.60 27.70
N ALA A 601 -34.52 4.58 28.97
CA ALA A 601 -33.46 3.69 29.38
C ALA A 601 -33.77 2.23 29.04
N VAL A 602 -34.98 1.72 29.45
CA VAL A 602 -35.42 0.37 29.11
C VAL A 602 -35.48 0.14 27.62
N ARG A 603 -35.96 1.10 26.84
CA ARG A 603 -36.04 1.00 25.39
C ARG A 603 -34.64 0.82 24.73
N TYR A 604 -33.70 1.70 25.05
CA TYR A 604 -32.34 1.64 24.46
C TYR A 604 -31.60 0.38 24.93
N ILE A 605 -31.66 0.01 26.23
CA ILE A 605 -30.96 -1.19 26.72
C ILE A 605 -31.58 -2.46 26.13
N THR A 606 -32.90 -2.49 25.90
CA THR A 606 -33.53 -3.61 25.20
C THR A 606 -33.04 -3.74 23.79
N THR A 607 -32.86 -2.62 23.07
CA THR A 607 -32.25 -2.64 21.74
C THR A 607 -30.82 -3.18 21.78
N ALA A 608 -30.01 -2.77 22.77
CA ALA A 608 -28.64 -3.31 22.94
C ALA A 608 -28.66 -4.84 23.16
N ILE A 609 -29.55 -5.34 24.01
CA ILE A 609 -29.74 -6.79 24.26
C ILE A 609 -30.17 -7.54 22.99
N GLN A 610 -30.99 -6.92 22.14
CA GLN A 610 -31.39 -7.52 20.85
C GLN A 610 -30.25 -7.60 19.84
N ILE A 611 -29.32 -6.63 19.85
CA ILE A 611 -28.13 -6.65 19.00
C ILE A 611 -27.17 -7.74 19.51
N GLU A 612 -26.86 -7.70 20.82
CA GLU A 612 -25.95 -8.66 21.46
C GLU A 612 -26.34 -8.80 22.94
N PRO A 613 -26.74 -9.99 23.41
CA PRO A 613 -27.18 -10.19 24.81
C PRO A 613 -25.97 -10.35 25.75
N GLN A 614 -25.55 -9.25 26.38
CA GLN A 614 -24.48 -9.25 27.38
C GLN A 614 -25.08 -9.14 28.81
N ALA A 615 -24.46 -9.84 29.78
CA ALA A 615 -24.91 -9.89 31.17
C ALA A 615 -25.02 -8.49 31.81
N VAL A 616 -24.14 -7.57 31.50
CA VAL A 616 -24.14 -6.21 32.02
C VAL A 616 -25.36 -5.41 31.56
N TYR A 617 -25.85 -5.65 30.32
CA TYR A 617 -27.04 -4.95 29.83
C TYR A 617 -28.30 -5.36 30.56
N PHE A 618 -28.44 -6.66 30.90
CA PHE A 618 -29.54 -7.12 31.75
C PHE A 618 -29.48 -6.45 33.15
N LEU A 619 -28.28 -6.34 33.74
CA LEU A 619 -28.12 -5.64 35.00
C LEU A 619 -28.54 -4.16 34.89
N ASN A 620 -28.09 -3.47 33.86
CA ASN A 620 -28.44 -2.06 33.65
C ASN A 620 -29.94 -1.87 33.42
N ARG A 621 -30.59 -2.76 32.64
CA ARG A 621 -32.03 -2.72 32.44
C ARG A 621 -32.81 -3.06 33.72
N SER A 622 -32.28 -3.97 34.53
CA SER A 622 -32.83 -4.27 35.85
C SER A 622 -32.93 -3.03 36.77
N TYR A 623 -31.88 -2.20 36.79
CA TYR A 623 -31.91 -0.94 37.52
C TYR A 623 -33.00 0.01 37.00
N ALA A 624 -33.17 0.12 35.69
CA ALA A 624 -34.20 0.96 35.09
C ALA A 624 -35.60 0.45 35.39
N TYR A 625 -35.86 -0.87 35.35
CA TYR A 625 -37.12 -1.46 35.73
C TYR A 625 -37.46 -1.25 37.22
N LYS A 626 -36.45 -1.37 38.09
CA LYS A 626 -36.65 -1.09 39.53
C LYS A 626 -37.07 0.36 39.74
N ASN A 627 -36.44 1.31 39.07
CA ASN A 627 -36.79 2.73 39.15
C ASN A 627 -38.21 3.01 38.62
N LEU A 628 -38.73 2.16 37.74
CA LEU A 628 -40.12 2.20 37.26
C LEU A 628 -41.11 1.42 38.18
N ASN A 629 -40.65 0.93 39.33
CA ASN A 629 -41.42 0.04 40.24
C ASN A 629 -41.86 -1.29 39.60
N ASN A 630 -41.26 -1.69 38.48
CA ASN A 630 -41.48 -3.00 37.85
C ASN A 630 -40.52 -4.03 38.48
N ILE A 631 -40.82 -4.45 39.70
CA ILE A 631 -39.95 -5.31 40.51
C ILE A 631 -39.78 -6.70 39.89
N GLU A 632 -40.82 -7.22 39.24
CA GLU A 632 -40.77 -8.55 38.59
C GLU A 632 -39.76 -8.57 37.42
N SER A 633 -39.88 -7.63 36.50
CA SER A 633 -38.94 -7.51 35.39
C SER A 633 -37.52 -7.22 35.87
N ALA A 634 -37.37 -6.35 36.88
CA ALA A 634 -36.09 -6.04 37.49
C ALA A 634 -35.43 -7.30 38.08
N ARG A 635 -36.20 -8.12 38.80
CA ARG A 635 -35.73 -9.38 39.39
C ARG A 635 -35.29 -10.39 38.32
N ASN A 636 -36.08 -10.56 37.25
CA ASN A 636 -35.80 -11.48 36.17
C ASN A 636 -34.48 -11.11 35.44
N ASP A 637 -34.28 -9.84 35.14
CA ASP A 637 -33.05 -9.36 34.50
C ASP A 637 -31.85 -9.49 35.46
N ALA A 638 -31.98 -9.14 36.74
CA ALA A 638 -30.93 -9.31 37.74
C ALA A 638 -30.52 -10.78 37.91
N LEU A 639 -31.49 -11.72 37.91
CA LEU A 639 -31.21 -13.15 37.97
C LEU A 639 -30.46 -13.63 36.68
N THR A 640 -30.84 -13.11 35.53
CA THR A 640 -30.18 -13.41 34.28
C THR A 640 -28.69 -12.95 34.32
N ALA A 641 -28.44 -11.74 34.78
CA ALA A 641 -27.10 -11.21 34.98
C ALA A 641 -26.30 -12.05 36.02
N LYS A 642 -26.94 -12.44 37.14
CA LYS A 642 -26.30 -13.29 38.17
C LYS A 642 -25.94 -14.68 37.63
N LYS A 643 -26.83 -15.32 36.87
CA LYS A 643 -26.55 -16.61 36.20
C LYS A 643 -25.38 -16.53 35.21
N ALA A 644 -25.20 -15.39 34.56
CA ALA A 644 -24.10 -15.13 33.67
C ALA A 644 -22.79 -14.69 34.38
N GLY A 645 -22.73 -14.77 35.72
CA GLY A 645 -21.55 -14.57 36.53
C GLY A 645 -21.37 -13.17 37.13
N ILE A 646 -22.32 -12.23 36.94
CA ILE A 646 -22.24 -10.92 37.59
C ILE A 646 -22.60 -11.03 39.07
N GLN A 647 -21.70 -10.55 39.94
CA GLN A 647 -22.00 -10.40 41.36
C GLN A 647 -22.94 -9.20 41.59
N LEU A 648 -24.12 -9.45 42.13
CA LEU A 648 -25.05 -8.40 42.48
C LEU A 648 -24.63 -7.75 43.81
N ASN A 649 -24.81 -6.45 43.91
CA ASN A 649 -24.72 -5.77 45.21
C ASN A 649 -25.76 -6.35 46.19
N ALA A 650 -25.35 -6.67 47.43
CA ALA A 650 -26.16 -7.35 48.40
C ALA A 650 -27.46 -6.58 48.73
N GLU A 651 -27.40 -5.26 48.89
CA GLU A 651 -28.56 -4.43 49.16
C GLU A 651 -29.52 -4.41 47.96
N TYR A 652 -28.97 -4.36 46.75
CA TYR A 652 -29.75 -4.41 45.52
C TYR A 652 -30.45 -5.77 45.37
N ALA A 653 -29.75 -6.87 45.59
CA ALA A 653 -30.31 -8.21 45.53
C ALA A 653 -31.41 -8.39 46.56
N ALA A 654 -31.21 -7.98 47.83
CA ALA A 654 -32.21 -8.00 48.88
C ALA A 654 -33.46 -7.17 48.53
N SER A 655 -33.27 -5.98 47.91
CA SER A 655 -34.38 -5.13 47.48
C SER A 655 -35.27 -5.74 46.39
N LEU A 656 -34.77 -6.75 45.68
CA LEU A 656 -35.51 -7.54 44.67
C LEU A 656 -35.93 -8.92 45.18
N GLY A 657 -35.68 -9.24 46.45
CA GLY A 657 -35.97 -10.57 47.05
C GLY A 657 -35.12 -11.68 46.42
N ILE A 658 -33.88 -11.37 45.99
CA ILE A 658 -32.92 -12.35 45.49
C ILE A 658 -31.96 -12.72 46.62
N GLN A 659 -31.92 -14.00 46.97
CA GLN A 659 -30.98 -14.57 47.93
C GLN A 659 -29.57 -14.78 47.34
#